data_0defb5727efebc65f33b5efaf15844d1
#
_entry.id   0defb5727efebc65f33b5efaf15844d1
#
_cell.length_a   1.000
_cell.length_b   1.000
_cell.length_c   1.000
_cell.angle_alpha   90.00
_cell.angle_beta   90.00
_cell.angle_gamma   90.00
#
_symmetry.space_group_name_H-M   'P 1'
#
loop_
_entity.id
_entity.type
_entity.pdbx_description
1 polymer ?
#
loop_
_entity_poly.entity_id
_entity_poly.type
_entity_poly.pdbx_seq_one_letter_code
_entity_poly.pdbx_strand_id
1 'polypeptide(L)'
;MNAELDLALERRIGKRSAAVIEKHLGITTVEGLLNYFPRRYLTRGELTPISELPLDEEVTLIARVLSSTTRHMQARRGTITDVIVSDDDGQQGLRLVGGQDYRGKVPGTLKISFFNGYKAKAELLQGRRALFSGKVTRFKGQLGLTNPDFLILDEDPFASGSDDPEKLAAMPIPVYPATAKLPSWKIQKVIATLLETADLASLADPLPQAVAAREGFLSVADAYRLIHAPETAADWKRARERLRYQEALVLQSALARRRAQLAAEEATARRPVNEGILSAFDQNLPFSLTAGQAAVGKTLATELAQDTPMNRLLQGEVGSGKTVVALRAMLQVVDAGGQAALLAPTEVLAAQHYDSIRRTLGPLSSDGLLGGLAGGNGPSVQVTLLTGSMPTAARKQAMLDAASGTAGVIIGTHALLSDNVSFYDLGLIVVDEQHRFGVEQRDALRAKARKPPHLLVMTATPIPRTVAMTVFGDLETSTLDELPKGRAPITTHLVGLAENPAWAARIWARAREEIDAGHQVYVVCPKIGTDDDGDFSPGEAAPPGVEAEEGRELASVTGVVDYLMAEPSLAGVDLAPLHGRQDPELKTDTMAGFTANRIKLLVSTTVIEVGVDVHNATLMVILDADRFGISQLHQLRGRVGRGGLPGTCLLVTSLEPGHPSRRRLEAVAATTDGFVLSQEDLKLRREGDILGASQSGGRSTLKLLRVLEHEDVIARAREDAQAIVGRDPLLSGHPELADAIEKYLNPEKEAFLERG
;
A
#
# COMPACT_ATOMS: atom_id res chain seq x y z
N MET A 1 -8.19 -29.02 -13.99
CA MET A 1 -9.49 -28.40 -13.62
C MET A 1 -10.07 -29.11 -12.41
N ASN A 2 -10.24 -28.42 -11.31
CA ASN A 2 -10.80 -28.99 -10.07
C ASN A 2 -12.34 -28.93 -10.17
N ALA A 3 -12.94 -29.94 -10.82
CA ALA A 3 -14.37 -29.94 -11.21
C ALA A 3 -15.31 -29.64 -10.02
N GLU A 4 -14.94 -30.03 -8.79
CA GLU A 4 -15.74 -29.79 -7.59
C GLU A 4 -15.74 -28.31 -7.17
N LEU A 5 -14.58 -27.65 -7.21
CA LEU A 5 -14.45 -26.24 -6.81
C LEU A 5 -15.17 -25.29 -7.77
N ASP A 6 -15.20 -25.62 -9.06
CA ASP A 6 -15.83 -24.81 -10.10
C ASP A 6 -17.35 -25.00 -10.18
N LEU A 7 -17.92 -25.94 -9.40
CA LEU A 7 -19.36 -26.18 -9.38
C LEU A 7 -20.13 -24.96 -8.84
N ALA A 8 -21.29 -24.69 -9.46
CA ALA A 8 -22.24 -23.72 -8.93
C ALA A 8 -22.76 -24.17 -7.57
N LEU A 9 -22.83 -23.25 -6.60
CA LEU A 9 -23.28 -23.51 -5.22
C LEU A 9 -24.64 -24.20 -5.15
N GLU A 10 -25.55 -23.87 -6.08
CA GLU A 10 -26.90 -24.44 -6.07
C GLU A 10 -26.91 -25.96 -6.13
N ARG A 11 -25.87 -26.57 -6.72
CA ARG A 11 -25.77 -28.06 -6.83
C ARG A 11 -25.46 -28.74 -5.50
N ARG A 12 -24.86 -28.01 -4.55
CA ARG A 12 -24.43 -28.55 -3.24
C ARG A 12 -25.31 -28.09 -2.08
N ILE A 13 -25.73 -26.82 -2.08
CA ILE A 13 -26.51 -26.25 -0.97
C ILE A 13 -27.96 -25.89 -1.34
N GLY A 14 -28.40 -26.21 -2.57
CA GLY A 14 -29.74 -25.96 -3.08
C GLY A 14 -29.96 -24.47 -3.50
N LYS A 15 -30.89 -24.28 -4.46
CA LYS A 15 -31.19 -22.98 -5.09
C LYS A 15 -31.48 -21.85 -4.13
N ARG A 16 -32.26 -22.10 -3.06
CA ARG A 16 -32.67 -21.05 -2.12
C ARG A 16 -31.49 -20.51 -1.30
N SER A 17 -30.65 -21.41 -0.80
CA SER A 17 -29.44 -21.02 -0.03
C SER A 17 -28.41 -20.36 -0.91
N ALA A 18 -28.18 -20.88 -2.13
CA ALA A 18 -27.26 -20.30 -3.10
C ALA A 18 -27.67 -18.87 -3.49
N ALA A 19 -28.94 -18.61 -3.78
CA ALA A 19 -29.42 -17.27 -4.10
C ALA A 19 -29.26 -16.26 -2.96
N VAL A 20 -29.37 -16.71 -1.70
CA VAL A 20 -29.11 -15.84 -0.54
C VAL A 20 -27.62 -15.50 -0.42
N ILE A 21 -26.74 -16.48 -0.59
CA ILE A 21 -25.28 -16.28 -0.55
C ILE A 21 -24.84 -15.36 -1.69
N GLU A 22 -25.30 -15.61 -2.93
CA GLU A 22 -25.00 -14.78 -4.09
C GLU A 22 -25.45 -13.32 -3.87
N LYS A 23 -26.68 -13.12 -3.43
CA LYS A 23 -27.26 -11.78 -3.20
C LYS A 23 -26.50 -10.95 -2.17
N HIS A 24 -25.99 -11.57 -1.09
CA HIS A 24 -25.42 -10.85 0.04
C HIS A 24 -23.89 -10.91 0.12
N LEU A 25 -23.27 -11.93 -0.49
CA LEU A 25 -21.81 -12.09 -0.48
C LEU A 25 -21.18 -12.04 -1.89
N GLY A 26 -22.01 -12.14 -2.96
CA GLY A 26 -21.51 -12.18 -4.34
C GLY A 26 -20.81 -13.50 -4.69
N ILE A 27 -21.07 -14.58 -3.94
CA ILE A 27 -20.41 -15.87 -4.10
C ILE A 27 -21.36 -16.84 -4.85
N THR A 28 -20.87 -17.43 -5.95
CA THR A 28 -21.65 -18.30 -6.83
C THR A 28 -21.09 -19.71 -6.93
N THR A 29 -19.83 -19.96 -6.53
CA THR A 29 -19.14 -21.25 -6.68
C THR A 29 -18.80 -21.89 -5.34
N VAL A 30 -18.58 -23.21 -5.37
CA VAL A 30 -18.11 -24.00 -4.21
C VAL A 30 -16.79 -23.42 -3.70
N GLU A 31 -15.83 -23.17 -4.58
CA GLU A 31 -14.54 -22.54 -4.23
C GLU A 31 -14.72 -21.20 -3.52
N GLY A 32 -15.60 -20.34 -4.06
CA GLY A 32 -15.87 -19.03 -3.46
C GLY A 32 -16.30 -19.12 -2.02
N LEU A 33 -17.17 -20.12 -1.69
CA LEU A 33 -17.71 -20.31 -0.34
C LEU A 33 -16.73 -21.03 0.58
N LEU A 34 -15.99 -22.04 0.11
CA LEU A 34 -14.91 -22.68 0.88
C LEU A 34 -13.78 -21.69 1.21
N ASN A 35 -13.53 -20.72 0.34
CA ASN A 35 -12.57 -19.65 0.56
C ASN A 35 -13.16 -18.44 1.31
N TYR A 36 -14.38 -18.54 1.85
CA TYR A 36 -14.95 -17.51 2.72
C TYR A 36 -14.60 -17.83 4.18
N PHE A 37 -13.38 -17.47 4.58
CA PHE A 37 -12.81 -17.91 5.86
C PHE A 37 -13.40 -17.18 7.07
N PRO A 38 -13.42 -17.83 8.26
CA PRO A 38 -13.78 -17.18 9.51
C PRO A 38 -12.80 -16.06 9.86
N ARG A 39 -13.32 -14.92 10.30
CA ARG A 39 -12.50 -13.78 10.78
C ARG A 39 -11.86 -14.10 12.14
N ARG A 40 -12.59 -14.81 13.01
CA ARG A 40 -12.14 -15.23 14.35
C ARG A 40 -12.87 -16.50 14.78
N TYR A 41 -12.38 -17.09 15.86
CA TYR A 41 -13.01 -18.22 16.50
C TYR A 41 -13.33 -17.86 17.95
N LEU A 42 -14.53 -18.23 18.40
CA LEU A 42 -14.95 -18.10 19.78
C LEU A 42 -14.89 -19.49 20.44
N THR A 43 -14.31 -19.56 21.64
CA THR A 43 -14.48 -20.76 22.49
C THR A 43 -15.74 -20.57 23.33
N ARG A 44 -16.56 -21.62 23.46
CA ARG A 44 -17.80 -21.56 24.27
C ARG A 44 -17.53 -21.16 25.72
N GLY A 45 -16.29 -21.32 26.20
CA GLY A 45 -15.84 -20.92 27.54
C GLY A 45 -15.29 -19.50 27.66
N GLU A 46 -14.90 -18.85 26.56
CA GLU A 46 -14.40 -17.48 26.53
C GLU A 46 -15.46 -16.56 25.94
N LEU A 47 -16.36 -16.09 26.80
CA LEU A 47 -17.28 -15.01 26.44
C LEU A 47 -16.46 -13.72 26.31
N THR A 48 -16.53 -13.06 25.16
CA THR A 48 -16.03 -11.69 25.06
C THR A 48 -16.81 -10.87 26.07
N PRO A 49 -16.18 -10.23 27.05
CA PRO A 49 -16.88 -9.46 28.06
C PRO A 49 -17.75 -8.40 27.38
N ILE A 50 -19.01 -8.31 27.77
CA ILE A 50 -19.96 -7.30 27.27
C ILE A 50 -19.35 -5.88 27.46
N SER A 51 -18.49 -5.70 28.46
CA SER A 51 -17.75 -4.47 28.73
C SER A 51 -16.72 -4.09 27.65
N GLU A 52 -16.30 -5.03 26.81
CA GLU A 52 -15.26 -4.82 25.77
C GLU A 52 -15.85 -4.77 24.34
N LEU A 53 -17.17 -4.67 24.20
CA LEU A 53 -17.84 -4.60 22.90
C LEU A 53 -17.51 -3.27 22.20
N PRO A 54 -17.00 -3.33 20.94
CA PRO A 54 -16.69 -2.13 20.16
C PRO A 54 -17.98 -1.41 19.75
N LEU A 55 -18.01 -0.09 19.89
CA LEU A 55 -19.13 0.73 19.43
C LEU A 55 -19.18 0.77 17.90
N ASP A 56 -20.41 0.78 17.33
CA ASP A 56 -20.67 0.88 15.90
C ASP A 56 -20.18 -0.29 15.03
N GLU A 57 -19.68 -1.38 15.63
CA GLU A 57 -19.28 -2.60 14.91
C GLU A 57 -20.35 -3.69 14.99
N GLU A 58 -20.40 -4.54 13.95
CA GLU A 58 -21.18 -5.78 13.94
C GLU A 58 -20.49 -6.84 14.81
N VAL A 59 -21.17 -7.28 15.87
CA VAL A 59 -20.63 -8.25 16.83
C VAL A 59 -21.49 -9.50 16.89
N THR A 60 -20.85 -10.61 17.24
CA THR A 60 -21.55 -11.86 17.62
C THR A 60 -21.12 -12.21 19.04
N LEU A 61 -22.08 -12.36 19.94
CA LEU A 61 -21.84 -12.68 21.34
C LEU A 61 -22.78 -13.80 21.81
N ILE A 62 -22.33 -14.59 22.79
CA ILE A 62 -23.13 -15.57 23.48
C ILE A 62 -23.47 -15.01 24.85
N ALA A 63 -24.75 -14.97 25.16
CA ALA A 63 -25.19 -14.46 26.45
C ALA A 63 -26.43 -15.20 26.95
N ARG A 64 -26.62 -15.17 28.30
CA ARG A 64 -27.81 -15.70 28.96
C ARG A 64 -28.84 -14.60 29.10
N VAL A 65 -30.10 -14.93 28.82
CA VAL A 65 -31.23 -14.04 29.02
C VAL A 65 -31.53 -13.91 30.51
N LEU A 66 -31.39 -12.70 31.06
CA LEU A 66 -31.75 -12.39 32.45
C LEU A 66 -33.23 -12.01 32.60
N SER A 67 -33.72 -11.21 31.61
CA SER A 67 -35.15 -10.83 31.62
C SER A 67 -35.60 -10.49 30.19
N SER A 68 -36.87 -10.67 29.91
CA SER A 68 -37.50 -10.32 28.64
C SER A 68 -38.84 -9.60 28.93
N THR A 69 -38.97 -8.34 28.51
CA THR A 69 -40.13 -7.50 28.80
C THR A 69 -40.67 -6.89 27.52
N THR A 70 -41.94 -7.04 27.26
CA THR A 70 -42.61 -6.47 26.07
C THR A 70 -43.53 -5.31 26.47
N ARG A 71 -43.38 -4.19 25.77
CA ARG A 71 -44.22 -2.98 25.93
C ARG A 71 -44.73 -2.46 24.60
N HIS A 72 -45.90 -1.78 24.64
CA HIS A 72 -46.40 -1.08 23.47
C HIS A 72 -45.68 0.24 23.21
N MET A 73 -45.46 0.59 21.93
CA MET A 73 -44.87 1.87 21.56
C MET A 73 -45.93 2.99 21.71
N GLN A 74 -45.53 4.09 22.38
CA GLN A 74 -46.46 5.23 22.58
C GLN A 74 -46.62 6.09 21.32
N ALA A 75 -45.62 6.17 20.43
CA ALA A 75 -45.62 7.06 19.27
C ALA A 75 -45.97 6.42 17.91
N ARG A 76 -46.03 5.07 17.84
CA ARG A 76 -46.34 4.29 16.59
C ARG A 76 -47.05 2.99 16.97
N ARG A 77 -47.88 2.44 16.06
CA ARG A 77 -48.48 1.10 16.25
C ARG A 77 -47.34 0.06 16.24
N GLY A 78 -47.19 -0.71 17.32
CA GLY A 78 -46.19 -1.79 17.44
C GLY A 78 -45.78 -2.08 18.90
N THR A 79 -44.94 -3.11 19.05
CA THR A 79 -44.41 -3.53 20.34
C THR A 79 -42.88 -3.49 20.33
N ILE A 80 -42.27 -3.20 21.48
CA ILE A 80 -40.84 -3.37 21.70
C ILE A 80 -40.66 -4.45 22.75
N THR A 81 -39.85 -5.48 22.42
CA THR A 81 -39.40 -6.47 23.40
C THR A 81 -37.97 -6.12 23.79
N ASP A 82 -37.81 -5.69 25.03
CA ASP A 82 -36.52 -5.42 25.63
C ASP A 82 -36.01 -6.67 26.36
N VAL A 83 -34.86 -7.18 25.98
CA VAL A 83 -34.20 -8.35 26.56
C VAL A 83 -32.90 -7.90 27.21
N ILE A 84 -32.73 -8.21 28.47
CA ILE A 84 -31.47 -7.98 29.18
C ILE A 84 -30.71 -9.30 29.21
N VAL A 85 -29.48 -9.28 28.73
CA VAL A 85 -28.62 -10.47 28.67
C VAL A 85 -27.34 -10.21 29.48
N SER A 86 -26.70 -11.28 29.93
CA SER A 86 -25.42 -11.22 30.64
C SER A 86 -24.47 -12.30 30.12
N ASP A 87 -23.18 -11.96 30.15
CA ASP A 87 -22.08 -12.89 29.88
C ASP A 87 -21.70 -13.75 31.11
N ASP A 88 -22.44 -13.63 32.24
CA ASP A 88 -22.28 -14.49 33.39
C ASP A 88 -22.85 -15.91 33.15
N ASP A 89 -21.99 -16.90 33.27
CA ASP A 89 -22.31 -18.30 32.97
C ASP A 89 -23.13 -18.99 34.08
N GLY A 90 -23.38 -18.28 35.21
CA GLY A 90 -24.10 -18.82 36.35
C GLY A 90 -23.37 -19.95 37.13
N GLN A 91 -22.13 -20.30 36.73
CA GLN A 91 -21.31 -21.30 37.44
C GLN A 91 -20.50 -20.67 38.61
N GLN A 92 -20.50 -19.38 38.79
CA GLN A 92 -19.92 -18.70 39.94
C GLN A 92 -20.95 -18.37 41.05
N GLY A 93 -22.01 -19.12 41.10
CA GLY A 93 -22.93 -19.12 42.25
C GLY A 93 -22.33 -19.90 43.39
N LEU A 94 -21.96 -19.21 44.51
CA LEU A 94 -21.66 -19.76 45.83
C LEU A 94 -20.37 -20.61 45.99
N ARG A 95 -19.22 -19.94 46.02
CA ARG A 95 -18.18 -20.28 46.99
C ARG A 95 -18.04 -19.18 48.02
N LEU A 96 -18.92 -19.17 48.99
CA LEU A 96 -18.69 -18.61 50.30
C LEU A 96 -17.74 -19.55 51.06
N VAL A 97 -16.44 -19.33 50.98
CA VAL A 97 -15.47 -19.79 51.96
C VAL A 97 -14.42 -18.70 52.15
N GLY A 98 -14.45 -18.05 53.31
CA GLY A 98 -13.31 -17.32 53.89
C GLY A 98 -13.06 -15.92 53.29
N GLY A 99 -13.60 -14.91 53.97
CA GLY A 99 -13.36 -13.48 53.81
C GLY A 99 -11.99 -13.03 53.30
N GLN A 100 -11.96 -12.69 52.03
CA GLN A 100 -11.07 -11.68 51.47
C GLN A 100 -11.64 -11.21 50.15
N ASP A 101 -11.76 -9.88 49.96
CA ASP A 101 -12.26 -9.20 48.77
C ASP A 101 -11.45 -9.56 47.53
N TYR A 102 -11.93 -10.53 46.73
CA TYR A 102 -11.58 -10.59 45.33
C TYR A 102 -12.56 -9.66 44.57
N ARG A 103 -12.09 -8.50 44.14
CA ARG A 103 -12.78 -7.66 43.15
C ARG A 103 -12.83 -8.42 41.83
N GLY A 104 -13.77 -9.36 41.70
CA GLY A 104 -14.18 -9.98 40.46
C GLY A 104 -14.78 -8.91 39.55
N LYS A 105 -14.41 -8.89 38.28
CA LYS A 105 -15.07 -8.06 37.23
C LYS A 105 -16.59 -8.27 37.38
N VAL A 106 -17.35 -7.19 37.48
CA VAL A 106 -18.81 -7.23 37.49
C VAL A 106 -19.25 -7.79 36.13
N PRO A 107 -20.07 -8.86 36.04
CA PRO A 107 -20.57 -9.38 34.79
C PRO A 107 -21.20 -8.26 33.99
N GLY A 108 -20.84 -8.14 32.69
CA GLY A 108 -21.43 -7.16 31.81
C GLY A 108 -22.89 -7.47 31.55
N THR A 109 -23.76 -6.48 31.57
CA THR A 109 -25.13 -6.62 31.09
C THR A 109 -25.34 -5.80 29.84
N LEU A 110 -26.01 -6.40 28.82
CA LEU A 110 -26.32 -5.74 27.56
C LEU A 110 -27.84 -5.71 27.38
N LYS A 111 -28.33 -4.55 26.96
CA LYS A 111 -29.74 -4.40 26.60
C LYS A 111 -29.92 -4.64 25.09
N ILE A 112 -30.80 -5.54 24.75
CA ILE A 112 -31.18 -5.88 23.38
C ILE A 112 -32.63 -5.50 23.17
N SER A 113 -32.93 -4.72 22.13
CA SER A 113 -34.30 -4.27 21.82
C SER A 113 -34.78 -4.82 20.48
N PHE A 114 -35.90 -5.50 20.48
CA PHE A 114 -36.56 -6.03 19.28
C PHE A 114 -37.86 -5.26 18.98
N PHE A 115 -37.93 -4.63 17.83
CA PHE A 115 -39.14 -3.96 17.36
C PHE A 115 -40.05 -4.98 16.66
N ASN A 116 -41.29 -5.09 17.10
CA ASN A 116 -42.26 -6.11 16.65
C ASN A 116 -41.72 -7.55 16.72
N GLY A 117 -40.92 -7.83 17.75
CA GLY A 117 -40.18 -9.09 17.92
C GLY A 117 -41.04 -10.22 18.47
N TYR A 118 -42.06 -10.70 17.77
CA TYR A 118 -42.90 -11.86 18.19
C TYR A 118 -42.05 -13.10 18.45
N LYS A 119 -41.08 -13.39 17.60
CA LYS A 119 -40.16 -14.53 17.74
C LYS A 119 -39.26 -14.34 18.98
N ALA A 120 -38.70 -13.17 19.19
CA ALA A 120 -37.87 -12.89 20.35
C ALA A 120 -38.65 -13.05 21.66
N LYS A 121 -39.91 -12.59 21.71
CA LYS A 121 -40.81 -12.78 22.85
C LYS A 121 -41.09 -14.24 23.16
N ALA A 122 -41.24 -15.09 22.14
CA ALA A 122 -41.59 -16.52 22.32
C ALA A 122 -40.36 -17.35 22.70
N GLU A 123 -39.19 -17.05 22.16
CA GLU A 123 -38.00 -17.92 22.26
C GLU A 123 -36.97 -17.42 23.30
N LEU A 124 -36.80 -16.12 23.51
CA LEU A 124 -35.87 -15.57 24.47
C LEU A 124 -36.44 -15.48 25.89
N LEU A 125 -36.61 -16.66 26.47
CA LEU A 125 -37.10 -16.82 27.85
C LEU A 125 -35.96 -16.69 28.86
N GLN A 126 -36.29 -16.25 30.08
CA GLN A 126 -35.31 -16.10 31.17
C GLN A 126 -34.56 -17.42 31.40
N GLY A 127 -33.24 -17.35 31.57
CA GLY A 127 -32.35 -18.47 31.79
C GLY A 127 -31.79 -19.11 30.52
N ARG A 128 -32.44 -18.93 29.36
CA ARG A 128 -31.91 -19.46 28.09
C ARG A 128 -30.63 -18.80 27.65
N ARG A 129 -29.72 -19.55 27.05
CA ARG A 129 -28.54 -19.07 26.37
C ARG A 129 -28.82 -18.88 24.89
N ALA A 130 -28.35 -17.80 24.32
CA ALA A 130 -28.50 -17.54 22.91
C ALA A 130 -27.26 -16.84 22.35
N LEU A 131 -27.00 -17.09 21.07
CA LEU A 131 -26.04 -16.35 20.27
C LEU A 131 -26.79 -15.17 19.66
N PHE A 132 -26.24 -13.96 19.81
CA PHE A 132 -26.79 -12.73 19.26
C PHE A 132 -25.81 -12.15 18.25
N SER A 133 -26.30 -11.68 17.11
CA SER A 133 -25.48 -11.02 16.08
C SER A 133 -26.13 -9.72 15.63
N GLY A 134 -25.40 -8.60 15.72
CA GLY A 134 -25.91 -7.30 15.34
C GLY A 134 -24.96 -6.17 15.66
N LYS A 135 -25.30 -4.95 15.20
CA LYS A 135 -24.50 -3.76 15.39
C LYS A 135 -24.62 -3.23 16.84
N VAL A 136 -23.48 -3.00 17.48
CA VAL A 136 -23.44 -2.37 18.81
C VAL A 136 -23.77 -0.88 18.67
N THR A 137 -24.82 -0.44 19.36
CA THR A 137 -25.28 0.95 19.34
C THR A 137 -25.28 1.53 20.76
N ARG A 138 -25.12 2.84 20.89
CA ARG A 138 -25.26 3.54 22.18
C ARG A 138 -26.57 4.31 22.22
N PHE A 139 -27.42 3.98 23.18
CA PHE A 139 -28.67 4.71 23.42
C PHE A 139 -28.73 5.21 24.86
N LYS A 140 -28.89 6.52 25.06
CA LYS A 140 -28.88 7.18 26.37
C LYS A 140 -27.68 6.81 27.26
N GLY A 141 -26.48 6.70 26.64
CA GLY A 141 -25.25 6.38 27.33
C GLY A 141 -24.98 4.89 27.58
N GLN A 142 -25.94 3.99 27.31
CA GLN A 142 -25.78 2.54 27.46
C GLN A 142 -25.56 1.86 26.12
N LEU A 143 -24.65 0.87 26.10
CA LEU A 143 -24.47 -0.02 24.95
C LEU A 143 -25.66 -0.94 24.79
N GLY A 144 -26.03 -1.27 23.57
CA GLY A 144 -27.14 -2.17 23.25
C GLY A 144 -27.08 -2.68 21.82
N LEU A 145 -27.90 -3.70 21.52
CA LEU A 145 -28.16 -4.18 20.17
C LEU A 145 -29.63 -3.86 19.80
N THR A 146 -29.82 -3.45 18.56
CA THR A 146 -31.18 -3.18 18.04
C THR A 146 -31.53 -4.17 16.95
N ASN A 147 -32.60 -4.93 17.13
CA ASN A 147 -33.04 -6.01 16.24
C ASN A 147 -31.92 -6.95 15.81
N PRO A 148 -31.06 -7.47 16.72
CA PRO A 148 -30.05 -8.44 16.32
C PRO A 148 -30.73 -9.73 15.89
N ASP A 149 -30.05 -10.48 15.01
CA ASP A 149 -30.39 -11.88 14.80
C ASP A 149 -30.00 -12.71 16.04
N PHE A 150 -30.76 -13.77 16.34
CA PHE A 150 -30.44 -14.63 17.47
C PHE A 150 -30.69 -16.11 17.16
N LEU A 151 -29.94 -16.98 17.84
CA LEU A 151 -30.09 -18.45 17.82
C LEU A 151 -30.05 -18.97 19.25
N ILE A 152 -31.08 -19.77 19.64
CA ILE A 152 -31.11 -20.43 20.95
C ILE A 152 -30.09 -21.58 20.95
N LEU A 153 -29.22 -21.64 21.95
CA LEU A 153 -28.16 -22.65 22.04
C LEU A 153 -28.61 -23.92 22.78
N ASP A 154 -29.73 -23.89 23.47
CA ASP A 154 -30.30 -25.06 24.16
C ASP A 154 -30.90 -26.11 23.18
N GLU A 155 -31.10 -25.73 21.95
CA GLU A 155 -31.58 -26.56 20.82
C GLU A 155 -30.51 -26.68 19.72
N ASP A 156 -29.25 -26.92 20.10
CA ASP A 156 -28.14 -26.92 19.16
C ASP A 156 -28.27 -28.03 18.09
N PRO A 157 -28.54 -27.68 16.82
CA PRO A 157 -28.58 -28.67 15.75
C PRO A 157 -27.20 -29.24 15.38
N PHE A 158 -26.10 -28.68 15.93
CA PHE A 158 -24.72 -29.17 15.76
C PHE A 158 -24.31 -30.21 16.82
N ALA A 159 -25.18 -30.55 17.77
CA ALA A 159 -24.92 -31.52 18.83
C ALA A 159 -25.04 -32.98 18.37
N SER A 160 -25.32 -33.24 17.10
CA SER A 160 -25.43 -34.60 16.56
C SER A 160 -24.07 -35.19 16.26
N GLY A 161 -23.42 -35.79 17.23
CA GLY A 161 -22.25 -36.63 16.99
C GLY A 161 -21.23 -36.84 18.09
N SER A 162 -21.26 -36.13 19.19
CA SER A 162 -20.37 -36.43 20.34
C SER A 162 -21.15 -36.50 21.64
N ASP A 163 -21.04 -37.63 22.32
CA ASP A 163 -21.68 -37.88 23.63
C ASP A 163 -21.00 -37.18 24.82
N ASP A 164 -20.01 -36.31 24.55
CA ASP A 164 -19.19 -35.65 25.57
C ASP A 164 -19.48 -34.13 25.66
N PRO A 165 -20.27 -33.68 26.65
CA PRO A 165 -20.63 -32.26 26.80
C PRO A 165 -19.42 -31.31 27.02
N GLU A 166 -18.32 -31.81 27.61
CA GLU A 166 -17.11 -30.99 27.85
C GLU A 166 -16.36 -30.73 26.55
N LYS A 167 -16.28 -31.72 25.65
CA LYS A 167 -15.69 -31.54 24.31
C LYS A 167 -16.49 -30.55 23.46
N LEU A 168 -17.83 -30.69 23.48
CA LEU A 168 -18.73 -29.74 22.79
C LEU A 168 -18.58 -28.29 23.30
N ALA A 169 -18.37 -28.14 24.62
CA ALA A 169 -18.14 -26.83 25.22
C ALA A 169 -16.79 -26.21 24.83
N ALA A 170 -15.79 -27.03 24.51
CA ALA A 170 -14.44 -26.58 24.14
C ALA A 170 -14.24 -26.32 22.64
N MET A 171 -15.18 -26.76 21.77
CA MET A 171 -15.05 -26.60 20.31
C MET A 171 -15.09 -25.14 19.89
N PRO A 172 -14.13 -24.68 19.08
CA PRO A 172 -14.12 -23.30 18.60
C PRO A 172 -15.28 -23.06 17.61
N ILE A 173 -16.02 -21.96 17.80
CA ILE A 173 -17.11 -21.54 16.91
C ILE A 173 -16.55 -20.55 15.88
N PRO A 174 -16.57 -20.87 14.57
CA PRO A 174 -16.10 -19.97 13.54
C PRO A 174 -17.06 -18.78 13.37
N VAL A 175 -16.52 -17.55 13.41
CA VAL A 175 -17.26 -16.31 13.20
C VAL A 175 -16.89 -15.73 11.84
N TYR A 176 -17.85 -15.68 10.92
CA TYR A 176 -17.66 -15.17 9.56
C TYR A 176 -17.95 -13.67 9.48
N PRO A 177 -17.33 -12.95 8.53
CA PRO A 177 -17.76 -11.60 8.19
C PRO A 177 -19.24 -11.61 7.80
N ALA A 178 -20.06 -10.86 8.54
CA ALA A 178 -21.51 -10.87 8.42
C ALA A 178 -22.00 -9.56 7.77
N THR A 179 -23.22 -9.60 7.22
CA THR A 179 -23.97 -8.42 6.79
C THR A 179 -25.23 -8.29 7.63
N ALA A 180 -25.84 -7.10 7.66
CA ALA A 180 -27.09 -6.88 8.39
C ALA A 180 -28.23 -7.85 8.05
N LYS A 181 -28.18 -8.49 6.86
CA LYS A 181 -29.21 -9.44 6.38
C LYS A 181 -28.75 -10.90 6.36
N LEU A 182 -27.43 -11.15 6.49
CA LEU A 182 -26.84 -12.49 6.52
C LEU A 182 -25.87 -12.61 7.70
N PRO A 183 -26.36 -12.99 8.89
CA PRO A 183 -25.52 -13.15 10.07
C PRO A 183 -24.61 -14.37 10.00
N SER A 184 -23.50 -14.34 10.76
CA SER A 184 -22.43 -15.34 10.77
C SER A 184 -22.93 -16.78 10.94
N TRP A 185 -23.88 -17.02 11.82
CA TRP A 185 -24.41 -18.37 12.06
C TRP A 185 -25.16 -18.97 10.86
N LYS A 186 -25.84 -18.13 10.03
CA LYS A 186 -26.46 -18.59 8.78
C LYS A 186 -25.40 -19.02 7.77
N ILE A 187 -24.30 -18.25 7.68
CA ILE A 187 -23.15 -18.60 6.83
C ILE A 187 -22.55 -19.91 7.30
N GLN A 188 -22.31 -20.05 8.62
CA GLN A 188 -21.80 -21.28 9.22
C GLN A 188 -22.66 -22.49 8.87
N LYS A 189 -23.99 -22.38 9.00
CA LYS A 189 -24.90 -23.47 8.65
C LYS A 189 -24.82 -23.88 7.18
N VAL A 190 -24.72 -22.88 6.28
CA VAL A 190 -24.60 -23.16 4.84
C VAL A 190 -23.26 -23.82 4.53
N ILE A 191 -22.18 -23.38 5.17
CA ILE A 191 -20.85 -24.00 4.99
C ILE A 191 -20.82 -25.41 5.58
N ALA A 192 -21.44 -25.65 6.71
CA ALA A 192 -21.59 -27.03 7.26
C ALA A 192 -22.26 -27.96 6.25
N THR A 193 -23.41 -27.55 5.67
CA THR A 193 -24.07 -28.30 4.59
C THR A 193 -23.15 -28.50 3.38
N LEU A 194 -22.33 -27.49 3.01
CA LEU A 194 -21.38 -27.64 1.92
C LEU A 194 -20.30 -28.67 2.23
N LEU A 195 -19.75 -28.69 3.45
CA LEU A 195 -18.73 -29.66 3.87
C LEU A 195 -19.24 -31.11 3.88
N GLU A 196 -20.54 -31.31 4.14
CA GLU A 196 -21.19 -32.61 4.11
C GLU A 196 -21.49 -33.10 2.68
N THR A 197 -21.78 -32.15 1.76
CA THR A 197 -22.25 -32.49 0.40
C THR A 197 -21.17 -32.41 -0.67
N ALA A 198 -20.09 -31.70 -0.43
CA ALA A 198 -18.97 -31.52 -1.37
C ALA A 198 -18.00 -32.71 -1.29
N ASP A 199 -17.52 -33.16 -2.43
CA ASP A 199 -16.47 -34.19 -2.51
C ASP A 199 -15.07 -33.56 -2.27
N LEU A 200 -14.76 -33.28 -1.01
CA LEU A 200 -13.47 -32.73 -0.61
C LEU A 200 -12.30 -33.69 -0.88
N ALA A 201 -12.54 -35.00 -0.96
CA ALA A 201 -11.48 -35.96 -1.21
C ALA A 201 -10.95 -35.92 -2.66
N SER A 202 -11.77 -35.42 -3.60
CA SER A 202 -11.39 -35.26 -5.01
C SER A 202 -10.64 -33.96 -5.28
N LEU A 203 -10.45 -33.10 -4.26
CA LEU A 203 -9.77 -31.82 -4.46
C LEU A 203 -8.31 -32.01 -4.84
N ALA A 204 -7.94 -31.48 -5.98
CA ALA A 204 -6.54 -31.41 -6.40
C ALA A 204 -5.75 -30.43 -5.52
N ASP A 205 -4.63 -30.87 -5.00
CA ASP A 205 -3.80 -30.08 -4.07
C ASP A 205 -2.79 -29.24 -4.86
N PRO A 206 -2.85 -27.89 -4.81
CA PRO A 206 -1.88 -27.04 -5.46
C PRO A 206 -0.47 -27.12 -4.83
N LEU A 207 -0.36 -27.61 -3.58
CA LEU A 207 0.95 -27.80 -2.95
C LEU A 207 1.60 -29.09 -3.45
N PRO A 208 2.84 -29.03 -4.02
CA PRO A 208 3.58 -30.23 -4.35
C PRO A 208 3.76 -31.11 -3.12
N GLN A 209 3.60 -32.42 -3.29
CA GLN A 209 3.65 -33.39 -2.18
C GLN A 209 4.96 -33.28 -1.37
N ALA A 210 6.09 -33.04 -2.03
CA ALA A 210 7.39 -32.86 -1.36
C ALA A 210 7.41 -31.64 -0.42
N VAL A 211 6.76 -30.54 -0.82
CA VAL A 211 6.62 -29.34 0.00
C VAL A 211 5.71 -29.60 1.18
N ALA A 212 4.53 -30.19 0.92
CA ALA A 212 3.56 -30.50 1.98
C ALA A 212 4.15 -31.45 3.03
N ALA A 213 4.91 -32.47 2.61
CA ALA A 213 5.56 -33.42 3.51
C ALA A 213 6.67 -32.78 4.34
N ARG A 214 7.51 -31.94 3.74
CA ARG A 214 8.60 -31.21 4.44
C ARG A 214 8.06 -30.28 5.52
N GLU A 215 7.02 -29.53 5.22
CA GLU A 215 6.39 -28.56 6.15
C GLU A 215 5.45 -29.24 7.16
N GLY A 216 5.11 -30.49 6.97
CA GLY A 216 4.13 -31.22 7.82
C GLY A 216 2.70 -30.70 7.68
N PHE A 217 2.32 -30.19 6.50
CA PHE A 217 1.02 -29.65 6.24
C PHE A 217 -0.09 -30.70 6.11
N LEU A 218 -1.28 -30.32 6.48
CA LEU A 218 -2.52 -31.09 6.26
C LEU A 218 -2.80 -31.27 4.76
N SER A 219 -3.62 -32.27 4.42
CA SER A 219 -4.21 -32.36 3.08
C SER A 219 -5.10 -31.14 2.79
N VAL A 220 -5.36 -30.83 1.52
CA VAL A 220 -6.26 -29.73 1.15
C VAL A 220 -7.68 -29.96 1.68
N ALA A 221 -8.16 -31.20 1.65
CA ALA A 221 -9.46 -31.58 2.15
C ALA A 221 -9.58 -31.35 3.67
N ASP A 222 -8.59 -31.80 4.45
CA ASP A 222 -8.57 -31.60 5.89
C ASP A 222 -8.40 -30.13 6.27
N ALA A 223 -7.62 -29.37 5.50
CA ALA A 223 -7.46 -27.94 5.73
C ALA A 223 -8.80 -27.20 5.56
N TYR A 224 -9.56 -27.47 4.51
CA TYR A 224 -10.89 -26.88 4.35
C TYR A 224 -11.88 -27.35 5.42
N ARG A 225 -11.83 -28.63 5.80
CA ARG A 225 -12.70 -29.13 6.87
C ARG A 225 -12.39 -28.44 8.21
N LEU A 226 -11.11 -28.42 8.61
CA LEU A 226 -10.69 -27.95 9.93
C LEU A 226 -10.70 -26.42 10.08
N ILE A 227 -10.60 -25.66 8.98
CA ILE A 227 -10.73 -24.20 9.08
C ILE A 227 -12.20 -23.78 9.29
N HIS A 228 -13.16 -24.56 8.83
CA HIS A 228 -14.59 -24.27 8.95
C HIS A 228 -15.28 -25.01 10.10
N ALA A 229 -14.79 -26.20 10.45
CA ALA A 229 -15.35 -27.05 11.50
C ALA A 229 -14.21 -27.63 12.37
N PRO A 230 -13.46 -26.80 13.12
CA PRO A 230 -12.39 -27.28 13.98
C PRO A 230 -12.95 -27.93 15.25
N GLU A 231 -12.31 -29.01 15.69
CA GLU A 231 -12.60 -29.63 16.98
C GLU A 231 -11.79 -28.93 18.10
N THR A 232 -10.58 -28.47 17.80
CA THR A 232 -9.68 -27.81 18.74
C THR A 232 -9.13 -26.49 18.17
N ALA A 233 -8.57 -25.66 19.06
CA ALA A 233 -7.87 -24.45 18.63
C ALA A 233 -6.60 -24.76 17.76
N ALA A 234 -5.99 -25.91 17.95
CA ALA A 234 -4.84 -26.34 17.15
C ALA A 234 -5.24 -26.63 15.69
N ASP A 235 -6.42 -27.19 15.47
CA ASP A 235 -6.88 -27.60 14.15
C ASP A 235 -7.03 -26.42 13.18
N TRP A 236 -7.77 -25.39 13.60
CA TRP A 236 -7.94 -24.23 12.71
C TRP A 236 -6.64 -23.44 12.52
N LYS A 237 -5.71 -23.45 13.48
CA LYS A 237 -4.41 -22.82 13.33
C LYS A 237 -3.58 -23.54 12.27
N ARG A 238 -3.48 -24.86 12.34
CA ARG A 238 -2.79 -25.70 11.33
C ARG A 238 -3.43 -25.57 9.95
N ALA A 239 -4.76 -25.60 9.88
CA ALA A 239 -5.49 -25.42 8.63
C ALA A 239 -5.22 -24.03 8.02
N ARG A 240 -5.26 -22.98 8.84
CA ARG A 240 -4.95 -21.59 8.41
C ARG A 240 -3.52 -21.44 7.92
N GLU A 241 -2.56 -22.05 8.62
CA GLU A 241 -1.14 -22.02 8.24
C GLU A 241 -0.93 -22.66 6.87
N ARG A 242 -1.50 -23.84 6.66
CA ARG A 242 -1.40 -24.54 5.38
C ARG A 242 -2.04 -23.73 4.23
N LEU A 243 -3.26 -23.20 4.41
CA LEU A 243 -3.94 -22.43 3.36
C LEU A 243 -3.24 -21.09 3.09
N ARG A 244 -2.65 -20.48 4.10
CA ARG A 244 -1.82 -19.28 3.96
C ARG A 244 -0.56 -19.55 3.15
N TYR A 245 0.10 -20.67 3.42
CA TYR A 245 1.28 -21.06 2.66
C TYR A 245 0.91 -21.36 1.19
N GLN A 246 -0.24 -21.99 0.95
CA GLN A 246 -0.75 -22.19 -0.40
C GLN A 246 -0.96 -20.87 -1.15
N GLU A 247 -1.60 -19.88 -0.53
CA GLU A 247 -1.73 -18.55 -1.13
C GLU A 247 -0.37 -17.95 -1.48
N ALA A 248 0.59 -18.05 -0.57
CA ALA A 248 1.94 -17.54 -0.78
C ALA A 248 2.66 -18.26 -1.92
N LEU A 249 2.58 -19.60 -1.98
CA LEU A 249 3.24 -20.41 -3.01
C LEU A 249 2.65 -20.15 -4.40
N VAL A 250 1.32 -20.07 -4.52
CA VAL A 250 0.65 -19.77 -5.80
C VAL A 250 1.08 -18.39 -6.29
N LEU A 251 1.06 -17.36 -5.42
CA LEU A 251 1.50 -16.02 -5.76
C LEU A 251 2.97 -15.99 -6.20
N GLN A 252 3.87 -16.58 -5.39
CA GLN A 252 5.31 -16.56 -5.68
C GLN A 252 5.65 -17.39 -6.92
N SER A 253 4.91 -18.47 -7.20
CA SER A 253 5.08 -19.27 -8.41
C SER A 253 4.61 -18.52 -9.66
N ALA A 254 3.52 -17.76 -9.59
CA ALA A 254 3.07 -16.88 -10.66
C ALA A 254 4.16 -15.83 -11.01
N LEU A 255 4.72 -15.18 -9.99
CA LEU A 255 5.80 -14.20 -10.15
C LEU A 255 7.11 -14.83 -10.65
N ALA A 256 7.46 -16.04 -10.17
CA ALA A 256 8.64 -16.77 -10.64
C ALA A 256 8.50 -17.20 -12.11
N ARG A 257 7.31 -17.67 -12.53
CA ARG A 257 7.00 -18.02 -13.93
C ARG A 257 7.12 -16.82 -14.84
N ARG A 258 6.58 -15.66 -14.44
CA ARG A 258 6.72 -14.42 -15.19
C ARG A 258 8.19 -14.00 -15.33
N ARG A 259 8.97 -14.08 -14.25
CA ARG A 259 10.43 -13.82 -14.33
C ARG A 259 11.16 -14.78 -15.28
N ALA A 260 10.82 -16.06 -15.23
CA ALA A 260 11.41 -17.05 -16.11
C ALA A 260 11.06 -16.76 -17.60
N GLN A 261 9.83 -16.31 -17.87
CA GLN A 261 9.41 -15.88 -19.21
C GLN A 261 10.20 -14.66 -19.69
N LEU A 262 10.32 -13.63 -18.86
CA LEU A 262 11.11 -12.43 -19.18
C LEU A 262 12.60 -12.75 -19.35
N ALA A 263 13.15 -13.65 -18.54
CA ALA A 263 14.55 -14.08 -18.66
C ALA A 263 14.81 -14.98 -19.88
N ALA A 264 13.78 -15.54 -20.49
CA ALA A 264 13.90 -16.29 -21.75
C ALA A 264 13.96 -15.38 -22.99
N GLU A 265 13.66 -14.08 -22.85
CA GLU A 265 13.82 -13.11 -23.92
C GLU A 265 15.31 -12.79 -24.16
N GLU A 266 15.71 -12.64 -25.41
CA GLU A 266 17.09 -12.30 -25.78
C GLU A 266 17.29 -10.78 -25.81
N ALA A 267 18.10 -10.24 -24.88
CA ALA A 267 18.53 -8.85 -24.87
C ALA A 267 19.90 -8.66 -25.56
N THR A 268 20.25 -7.40 -25.81
CA THR A 268 21.60 -7.07 -26.29
C THR A 268 22.52 -6.85 -25.08
N ALA A 269 23.54 -7.70 -24.92
CA ALA A 269 24.54 -7.55 -23.86
C ALA A 269 25.29 -6.22 -23.98
N ARG A 270 25.26 -5.39 -22.94
CA ARG A 270 25.93 -4.08 -22.85
C ARG A 270 27.17 -4.20 -21.98
N ARG A 271 28.24 -4.74 -22.54
CA ARG A 271 29.48 -5.03 -21.81
C ARG A 271 30.24 -3.73 -21.50
N PRO A 272 30.88 -3.62 -20.33
CA PRO A 272 31.73 -2.47 -20.01
C PRO A 272 32.84 -2.29 -21.06
N VAL A 273 33.10 -1.05 -21.45
CA VAL A 273 34.16 -0.68 -22.38
C VAL A 273 35.30 -0.03 -21.58
N ASN A 274 36.52 -0.51 -21.79
CA ASN A 274 37.70 0.11 -21.20
C ASN A 274 37.94 1.48 -21.85
N GLU A 275 38.30 2.49 -21.05
CA GLU A 275 38.57 3.85 -21.51
C GLU A 275 37.39 4.55 -22.22
N GLY A 276 36.16 4.16 -21.89
CA GLY A 276 34.92 4.77 -22.37
C GLY A 276 34.48 6.00 -21.55
N ILE A 277 33.27 6.48 -21.87
CA ILE A 277 32.64 7.62 -21.20
C ILE A 277 32.44 7.33 -19.71
N LEU A 278 32.02 6.12 -19.35
CA LEU A 278 31.83 5.71 -17.95
C LEU A 278 33.15 5.79 -17.17
N SER A 279 34.25 5.31 -17.75
CA SER A 279 35.57 5.38 -17.10
C SER A 279 36.01 6.83 -16.88
N ALA A 280 35.86 7.69 -17.89
CA ALA A 280 36.13 9.11 -17.79
C ALA A 280 35.21 9.82 -16.79
N PHE A 281 33.96 9.45 -16.72
CA PHE A 281 33.00 9.94 -15.75
C PHE A 281 33.40 9.62 -14.31
N ASP A 282 33.72 8.36 -14.02
CA ASP A 282 34.12 7.90 -12.68
C ASP A 282 35.42 8.63 -12.20
N GLN A 283 36.33 8.95 -13.11
CA GLN A 283 37.57 9.71 -12.80
C GLN A 283 37.28 11.19 -12.51
N ASN A 284 36.24 11.77 -13.11
CA ASN A 284 35.89 13.19 -12.97
C ASN A 284 34.83 13.47 -11.90
N LEU A 285 34.32 12.44 -11.18
CA LEU A 285 33.35 12.65 -10.11
C LEU A 285 33.93 13.55 -9.01
N PRO A 286 33.21 14.62 -8.59
CA PRO A 286 33.69 15.52 -7.53
C PRO A 286 33.58 14.92 -6.12
N PHE A 287 33.13 13.67 -6.00
CA PHE A 287 32.95 12.92 -4.76
C PHE A 287 33.24 11.44 -4.98
N SER A 288 33.52 10.71 -3.91
CA SER A 288 33.64 9.26 -3.95
C SER A 288 32.27 8.58 -3.76
N LEU A 289 32.02 7.51 -4.49
CA LEU A 289 30.83 6.67 -4.29
C LEU A 289 30.87 6.02 -2.90
N THR A 290 29.69 5.88 -2.28
CA THR A 290 29.56 5.09 -1.05
C THR A 290 29.77 3.59 -1.37
N ALA A 291 30.03 2.76 -0.34
CA ALA A 291 30.19 1.33 -0.51
C ALA A 291 28.94 0.69 -1.14
N GLY A 292 27.74 1.11 -0.69
CA GLY A 292 26.46 0.65 -1.24
C GLY A 292 26.27 1.06 -2.71
N GLN A 293 26.58 2.30 -3.08
CA GLN A 293 26.50 2.77 -4.48
C GLN A 293 27.46 1.99 -5.39
N ALA A 294 28.68 1.73 -4.92
CA ALA A 294 29.66 0.95 -5.67
C ALA A 294 29.22 -0.51 -5.85
N ALA A 295 28.70 -1.15 -4.78
CA ALA A 295 28.21 -2.53 -4.83
C ALA A 295 27.01 -2.68 -5.78
N VAL A 296 26.01 -1.79 -5.68
CA VAL A 296 24.85 -1.79 -6.58
C VAL A 296 25.30 -1.50 -8.01
N GLY A 297 26.19 -0.53 -8.22
CA GLY A 297 26.75 -0.22 -9.54
C GLY A 297 27.42 -1.43 -10.18
N LYS A 298 28.15 -2.24 -9.42
CA LYS A 298 28.77 -3.48 -9.89
C LYS A 298 27.72 -4.54 -10.28
N THR A 299 26.66 -4.68 -9.48
CA THR A 299 25.56 -5.60 -9.80
C THR A 299 24.89 -5.20 -11.11
N LEU A 300 24.53 -3.92 -11.30
CA LEU A 300 23.94 -3.43 -12.54
C LEU A 300 24.88 -3.66 -13.74
N ALA A 301 26.17 -3.36 -13.60
CA ALA A 301 27.15 -3.55 -14.65
C ALA A 301 27.26 -5.02 -15.08
N THR A 302 27.18 -5.95 -14.14
CA THR A 302 27.23 -7.39 -14.41
C THR A 302 25.96 -7.84 -15.14
N GLU A 303 24.78 -7.40 -14.74
CA GLU A 303 23.50 -7.77 -15.36
C GLU A 303 23.33 -7.15 -16.75
N LEU A 304 23.72 -5.90 -16.94
CA LEU A 304 23.73 -5.24 -18.26
C LEU A 304 24.63 -5.95 -19.28
N ALA A 305 25.64 -6.66 -18.80
CA ALA A 305 26.57 -7.41 -19.65
C ALA A 305 26.04 -8.79 -20.07
N GLN A 306 24.87 -9.21 -19.59
CA GLN A 306 24.20 -10.47 -19.97
C GLN A 306 23.38 -10.29 -21.26
N ASP A 307 23.10 -11.41 -21.90
CA ASP A 307 22.22 -11.50 -23.07
C ASP A 307 20.73 -11.67 -22.70
N THR A 308 20.41 -11.56 -21.43
CA THR A 308 19.04 -11.56 -20.88
C THR A 308 18.67 -10.19 -20.34
N PRO A 309 17.40 -9.75 -20.42
CA PRO A 309 17.00 -8.43 -19.97
C PRO A 309 17.14 -8.31 -18.44
N MET A 310 17.91 -7.33 -17.97
CA MET A 310 17.89 -6.93 -16.56
C MET A 310 16.53 -6.30 -16.24
N ASN A 311 15.90 -6.72 -15.17
CA ASN A 311 14.68 -6.11 -14.61
C ASN A 311 14.90 -5.84 -13.12
N ARG A 312 15.21 -4.58 -12.75
CA ARG A 312 15.65 -4.26 -11.40
C ARG A 312 14.97 -3.03 -10.81
N LEU A 313 14.60 -3.14 -9.53
CA LEU A 313 14.14 -2.04 -8.69
C LEU A 313 15.31 -1.52 -7.83
N LEU A 314 15.64 -0.26 -8.00
CA LEU A 314 16.60 0.47 -7.17
C LEU A 314 15.86 1.36 -6.18
N GLN A 315 15.86 0.98 -4.92
CA GLN A 315 15.22 1.75 -3.87
C GLN A 315 16.27 2.40 -2.94
N GLY A 316 15.87 3.49 -2.32
CA GLY A 316 16.70 4.19 -1.35
C GLY A 316 16.11 5.55 -1.02
N GLU A 317 16.50 6.13 0.08
CA GLU A 317 16.01 7.44 0.51
C GLU A 317 16.28 8.57 -0.49
N VAL A 318 15.55 9.68 -0.33
CA VAL A 318 15.80 10.92 -1.07
C VAL A 318 17.23 11.37 -0.78
N GLY A 319 18.03 11.56 -1.84
CA GLY A 319 19.42 11.96 -1.72
C GLY A 319 20.42 10.81 -1.50
N SER A 320 20.01 9.54 -1.55
CA SER A 320 20.93 8.38 -1.50
C SER A 320 21.80 8.21 -2.76
N GLY A 321 21.61 9.04 -3.79
CA GLY A 321 22.42 9.02 -5.02
C GLY A 321 21.94 8.01 -6.08
N LYS A 322 20.68 7.62 -6.07
CA LYS A 322 20.09 6.74 -7.11
C LYS A 322 20.37 7.21 -8.51
N THR A 323 20.24 8.52 -8.75
CA THR A 323 20.46 9.12 -10.08
C THR A 323 21.90 8.94 -10.59
N VAL A 324 22.92 8.99 -9.71
CA VAL A 324 24.32 8.76 -10.09
C VAL A 324 24.54 7.29 -10.45
N VAL A 325 23.95 6.36 -9.69
CA VAL A 325 24.01 4.92 -9.99
C VAL A 325 23.32 4.60 -11.31
N ALA A 326 22.14 5.20 -11.56
CA ALA A 326 21.44 5.06 -12.83
C ALA A 326 22.21 5.67 -14.00
N LEU A 327 22.82 6.86 -13.82
CA LEU A 327 23.65 7.50 -14.85
C LEU A 327 24.83 6.61 -15.24
N ARG A 328 25.52 6.00 -14.28
CA ARG A 328 26.60 5.04 -14.58
C ARG A 328 26.11 3.85 -15.43
N ALA A 329 24.92 3.31 -15.12
CA ALA A 329 24.29 2.25 -15.93
C ALA A 329 23.95 2.74 -17.35
N MET A 330 23.41 3.96 -17.47
CA MET A 330 23.14 4.58 -18.78
C MET A 330 24.42 4.77 -19.60
N LEU A 331 25.51 5.26 -18.98
CA LEU A 331 26.79 5.46 -19.67
C LEU A 331 27.42 4.15 -20.14
N GLN A 332 27.29 3.04 -19.37
CA GLN A 332 27.72 1.71 -19.83
C GLN A 332 26.99 1.29 -21.10
N VAL A 333 25.68 1.54 -21.19
CA VAL A 333 24.90 1.23 -22.39
C VAL A 333 25.32 2.08 -23.58
N VAL A 334 25.61 3.37 -23.35
CA VAL A 334 26.09 4.29 -24.38
C VAL A 334 27.48 3.88 -24.88
N ASP A 335 28.38 3.53 -23.98
CA ASP A 335 29.73 3.01 -24.34
C ASP A 335 29.64 1.74 -25.20
N ALA A 336 28.64 0.90 -24.95
CA ALA A 336 28.37 -0.29 -25.74
C ALA A 336 27.56 -0.02 -27.05
N GLY A 337 27.43 1.25 -27.46
CA GLY A 337 26.79 1.66 -28.71
C GLY A 337 25.26 1.73 -28.68
N GLY A 338 24.63 1.57 -27.49
CA GLY A 338 23.19 1.68 -27.31
C GLY A 338 22.75 3.06 -26.82
N GLN A 339 21.44 3.19 -26.63
CA GLN A 339 20.80 4.38 -26.08
C GLN A 339 20.12 4.05 -24.73
N ALA A 340 20.06 5.02 -23.85
CA ALA A 340 19.32 4.93 -22.59
C ALA A 340 18.21 5.99 -22.54
N ALA A 341 17.00 5.60 -22.13
CA ALA A 341 15.87 6.49 -21.92
C ALA A 341 15.57 6.61 -20.42
N LEU A 342 15.46 7.85 -19.91
CA LEU A 342 15.01 8.14 -18.55
C LEU A 342 13.60 8.73 -18.59
N LEU A 343 12.65 8.02 -18.00
CA LEU A 343 11.26 8.41 -17.92
C LEU A 343 10.97 9.07 -16.56
N ALA A 344 10.55 10.33 -16.61
CA ALA A 344 10.19 11.11 -15.41
C ALA A 344 8.67 11.39 -15.39
N PRO A 345 8.01 11.42 -14.21
CA PRO A 345 6.56 11.58 -14.10
C PRO A 345 6.03 12.95 -14.51
N THR A 346 6.86 13.98 -14.43
CA THR A 346 6.49 15.37 -14.77
C THR A 346 7.56 16.04 -15.63
N GLU A 347 7.16 17.04 -16.40
CA GLU A 347 8.09 17.82 -17.26
C GLU A 347 9.12 18.58 -16.43
N VAL A 348 8.73 19.08 -15.25
CA VAL A 348 9.64 19.75 -14.32
C VAL A 348 10.74 18.80 -13.86
N LEU A 349 10.39 17.57 -13.51
CA LEU A 349 11.37 16.57 -13.08
C LEU A 349 12.25 16.12 -14.25
N ALA A 350 11.68 15.97 -15.45
CA ALA A 350 12.46 15.66 -16.67
C ALA A 350 13.50 16.75 -16.96
N ALA A 351 13.11 18.02 -16.89
CA ALA A 351 14.02 19.16 -17.06
C ALA A 351 15.13 19.18 -15.99
N GLN A 352 14.79 18.90 -14.74
CA GLN A 352 15.78 18.83 -13.66
C GLN A 352 16.76 17.66 -13.80
N HIS A 353 16.28 16.48 -14.19
CA HIS A 353 17.18 15.37 -14.52
C HIS A 353 18.11 15.75 -15.66
N TYR A 354 17.59 16.41 -16.69
CA TYR A 354 18.37 16.89 -17.82
C TYR A 354 19.49 17.84 -17.38
N ASP A 355 19.17 18.88 -16.60
CA ASP A 355 20.14 19.86 -16.11
C ASP A 355 21.12 19.24 -15.11
N SER A 356 20.66 18.37 -14.22
CA SER A 356 21.50 17.72 -13.23
C SER A 356 22.49 16.75 -13.90
N ILE A 357 22.03 15.94 -14.85
CA ILE A 357 22.87 14.98 -15.56
C ILE A 357 23.90 15.72 -16.40
N ARG A 358 23.52 16.78 -17.12
CA ARG A 358 24.48 17.60 -17.90
C ARG A 358 25.56 18.26 -17.00
N ARG A 359 25.14 18.81 -15.86
CA ARG A 359 26.10 19.39 -14.87
C ARG A 359 27.03 18.32 -14.32
N THR A 360 26.52 17.12 -14.02
CA THR A 360 27.33 16.04 -13.45
C THR A 360 28.29 15.45 -14.49
N LEU A 361 27.89 15.39 -15.75
CA LEU A 361 28.76 15.00 -16.89
C LEU A 361 29.85 16.04 -17.17
N GLY A 362 29.55 17.32 -16.96
CA GLY A 362 30.48 18.42 -17.22
C GLY A 362 31.03 18.38 -18.64
N PRO A 363 32.39 18.30 -18.82
CA PRO A 363 33.00 18.26 -20.16
C PRO A 363 32.62 17.04 -21.02
N LEU A 364 32.11 15.97 -20.42
CA LEU A 364 31.67 14.76 -21.14
C LEU A 364 30.31 14.95 -21.80
N SER A 365 29.56 16.02 -21.48
CA SER A 365 28.31 16.35 -22.16
C SER A 365 28.59 17.10 -23.46
N SER A 366 28.16 16.56 -24.62
CA SER A 366 28.29 17.23 -25.91
C SER A 366 26.97 17.92 -26.32
N ASP A 367 27.11 19.09 -26.96
CA ASP A 367 25.99 19.87 -27.51
C ASP A 367 25.66 19.52 -28.99
N GLY A 368 25.80 18.24 -29.37
CA GLY A 368 25.50 17.74 -30.71
C GLY A 368 26.64 17.93 -31.72
N LEU A 369 26.30 17.89 -33.04
CA LEU A 369 27.26 17.98 -34.16
C LEU A 369 28.28 19.12 -34.07
N LEU A 370 27.97 20.24 -33.40
CA LEU A 370 28.86 21.37 -33.22
C LEU A 370 29.91 21.12 -32.13
N GLY A 371 29.68 20.30 -31.14
CA GLY A 371 30.65 19.95 -30.10
C GLY A 371 31.82 19.11 -30.62
N GLY A 372 31.58 18.25 -31.63
CA GLY A 372 32.61 17.47 -32.31
C GLY A 372 33.56 18.31 -33.20
N LEU A 373 33.15 19.51 -33.61
CA LEU A 373 33.96 20.44 -34.40
C LEU A 373 34.84 21.37 -33.54
N ALA A 374 34.59 21.45 -32.22
CA ALA A 374 35.33 22.30 -31.30
C ALA A 374 36.62 21.67 -30.73
N GLY A 375 37.10 20.54 -31.28
CA GLY A 375 38.45 20.02 -31.08
C GLY A 375 38.73 19.25 -29.79
N GLY A 376 37.71 18.75 -29.11
CA GLY A 376 37.88 17.82 -27.98
C GLY A 376 37.93 16.37 -28.45
N ASN A 377 39.15 15.78 -28.49
CA ASN A 377 39.36 14.36 -28.86
C ASN A 377 38.95 13.36 -27.76
N GLY A 378 38.09 13.74 -26.80
CA GLY A 378 37.68 12.90 -25.66
C GLY A 378 36.30 12.22 -25.86
N PRO A 379 36.02 11.17 -25.11
CA PRO A 379 34.71 10.53 -25.12
C PRO A 379 33.63 11.50 -24.61
N SER A 380 32.50 11.61 -25.33
CA SER A 380 31.41 12.51 -24.96
C SER A 380 30.06 11.89 -25.29
N VAL A 381 29.00 12.31 -24.59
CA VAL A 381 27.62 11.84 -24.76
C VAL A 381 26.67 13.03 -24.94
N GLN A 382 25.77 12.94 -25.93
CA GLN A 382 24.68 13.88 -26.08
C GLN A 382 23.52 13.47 -25.20
N VAL A 383 23.05 14.38 -24.36
CA VAL A 383 21.85 14.27 -23.53
C VAL A 383 20.75 15.10 -24.20
N THR A 384 19.57 14.50 -24.42
CA THR A 384 18.46 15.17 -25.09
C THR A 384 17.21 15.13 -24.20
N LEU A 385 16.51 16.27 -24.10
CA LEU A 385 15.23 16.40 -23.41
C LEU A 385 14.08 16.27 -24.43
N LEU A 386 13.02 15.49 -24.09
CA LEU A 386 11.81 15.35 -24.91
C LEU A 386 10.56 15.38 -24.03
N THR A 387 9.88 16.54 -24.02
CA THR A 387 8.63 16.76 -23.26
C THR A 387 7.49 17.26 -24.17
N GLY A 388 6.27 17.26 -23.66
CA GLY A 388 5.09 17.68 -24.42
C GLY A 388 5.01 19.17 -24.68
N SER A 389 5.47 20.00 -23.76
CA SER A 389 5.41 21.48 -23.82
C SER A 389 6.53 22.12 -24.65
N MET A 390 7.50 21.33 -25.17
CA MET A 390 8.61 21.86 -25.95
C MET A 390 8.13 22.52 -27.26
N PRO A 391 8.81 23.61 -27.71
CA PRO A 391 8.59 24.21 -29.03
C PRO A 391 8.74 23.14 -30.14
N THR A 392 7.88 23.21 -31.17
CA THR A 392 7.81 22.21 -32.24
C THR A 392 9.16 21.93 -32.91
N ALA A 393 9.99 22.96 -33.12
CA ALA A 393 11.30 22.81 -33.73
C ALA A 393 12.26 22.02 -32.85
N ALA A 394 12.32 22.36 -31.55
CA ALA A 394 13.16 21.66 -30.56
C ALA A 394 12.70 20.20 -30.38
N ARG A 395 11.39 20.00 -30.31
CA ARG A 395 10.81 18.64 -30.24
C ARG A 395 11.17 17.78 -31.45
N LYS A 396 11.05 18.33 -32.67
CA LYS A 396 11.48 17.65 -33.87
C LYS A 396 12.95 17.27 -33.87
N GLN A 397 13.83 18.18 -33.42
CA GLN A 397 15.25 17.90 -33.33
C GLN A 397 15.52 16.78 -32.31
N ALA A 398 14.92 16.84 -31.12
CA ALA A 398 15.06 15.79 -30.12
C ALA A 398 14.62 14.40 -30.62
N MET A 399 13.52 14.35 -31.39
CA MET A 399 13.07 13.11 -32.03
C MET A 399 14.04 12.59 -33.09
N LEU A 400 14.65 13.47 -33.86
CA LEU A 400 15.68 13.11 -34.84
C LEU A 400 16.95 12.59 -34.14
N ASP A 401 17.38 13.25 -33.07
CA ASP A 401 18.55 12.83 -32.29
C ASP A 401 18.36 11.45 -31.66
N ALA A 402 17.14 11.14 -31.20
CA ALA A 402 16.79 9.81 -30.69
C ALA A 402 16.77 8.75 -31.82
N ALA A 403 16.13 9.06 -32.96
CA ALA A 403 15.99 8.13 -34.10
C ALA A 403 17.32 7.86 -34.84
N SER A 404 18.22 8.83 -34.87
CA SER A 404 19.54 8.71 -35.50
C SER A 404 20.60 8.03 -34.64
N GLY A 405 20.36 7.91 -33.30
CA GLY A 405 21.37 7.44 -32.35
C GLY A 405 22.37 8.51 -31.90
N THR A 406 22.20 9.77 -32.33
CA THR A 406 23.07 10.89 -31.93
C THR A 406 22.93 11.17 -30.43
N ALA A 407 21.68 11.13 -29.91
CA ALA A 407 21.44 11.19 -28.48
C ALA A 407 21.71 9.82 -27.82
N GLY A 408 22.71 9.76 -26.94
CA GLY A 408 23.03 8.57 -26.14
C GLY A 408 22.10 8.43 -24.94
N VAL A 409 21.72 9.57 -24.31
CA VAL A 409 20.80 9.62 -23.18
C VAL A 409 19.59 10.50 -23.53
N ILE A 410 18.40 9.96 -23.48
CA ILE A 410 17.15 10.66 -23.77
C ILE A 410 16.32 10.73 -22.48
N ILE A 411 15.97 11.95 -22.07
CA ILE A 411 15.17 12.20 -20.85
C ILE A 411 13.84 12.79 -21.25
N GLY A 412 12.74 12.26 -20.69
CA GLY A 412 11.44 12.81 -21.02
C GLY A 412 10.32 12.27 -20.12
N THR A 413 9.10 12.64 -20.50
CA THR A 413 7.89 12.22 -19.83
C THR A 413 7.14 11.18 -20.70
N HIS A 414 5.83 11.03 -20.52
CA HIS A 414 4.96 10.26 -21.40
C HIS A 414 5.11 10.64 -22.90
N ALA A 415 5.70 11.77 -23.22
CA ALA A 415 6.04 12.14 -24.58
C ALA A 415 6.95 11.10 -25.28
N LEU A 416 7.79 10.37 -24.53
CA LEU A 416 8.62 9.26 -25.04
C LEU A 416 7.78 8.07 -25.52
N LEU A 417 6.55 7.94 -25.02
CA LEU A 417 5.62 6.83 -25.39
C LEU A 417 4.88 7.09 -26.69
N SER A 418 4.87 8.34 -27.19
CA SER A 418 4.17 8.71 -28.43
C SER A 418 4.67 7.89 -29.61
N ASP A 419 3.75 7.41 -30.47
CA ASP A 419 4.05 6.57 -31.63
C ASP A 419 5.06 7.19 -32.61
N ASN A 420 5.16 8.51 -32.64
CA ASN A 420 6.10 9.26 -33.46
C ASN A 420 7.55 9.24 -32.94
N VAL A 421 7.79 8.73 -31.72
CA VAL A 421 9.13 8.63 -31.15
C VAL A 421 9.70 7.25 -31.46
N SER A 422 10.86 7.21 -32.09
CA SER A 422 11.63 6.00 -32.34
C SER A 422 13.05 6.15 -31.80
N PHE A 423 13.66 5.02 -31.48
CA PHE A 423 15.04 4.94 -31.00
C PHE A 423 15.87 4.14 -31.99
N TYR A 424 17.14 4.52 -32.14
CA TYR A 424 18.06 3.77 -32.99
C TYR A 424 18.39 2.40 -32.41
N ASP A 425 18.79 2.35 -31.11
CA ASP A 425 19.08 1.13 -30.36
C ASP A 425 18.82 1.36 -28.84
N LEU A 426 17.56 1.28 -28.41
CA LEU A 426 17.19 1.45 -27.02
C LEU A 426 17.61 0.23 -26.19
N GLY A 427 18.70 0.39 -25.41
CA GLY A 427 19.29 -0.68 -24.60
C GLY A 427 18.90 -0.63 -23.13
N LEU A 428 18.56 0.54 -22.56
CA LEU A 428 18.16 0.68 -21.17
C LEU A 428 17.01 1.66 -21.01
N ILE A 429 16.01 1.27 -20.26
CA ILE A 429 14.92 2.12 -19.75
C ILE A 429 15.15 2.34 -18.26
N VAL A 430 15.24 3.61 -17.86
CA VAL A 430 15.23 4.03 -16.47
C VAL A 430 13.90 4.71 -16.18
N VAL A 431 13.18 4.26 -15.16
CA VAL A 431 11.90 4.85 -14.71
C VAL A 431 12.09 5.44 -13.34
N ASP A 432 11.85 6.74 -13.18
CA ASP A 432 11.91 7.39 -11.87
C ASP A 432 10.52 7.55 -11.27
N GLU A 433 10.40 7.39 -9.94
CA GLU A 433 9.15 7.47 -9.18
C GLU A 433 8.04 6.54 -9.73
N GLN A 434 8.30 5.24 -9.69
CA GLN A 434 7.47 4.19 -10.27
C GLN A 434 5.97 4.27 -9.91
N HIS A 435 5.62 4.71 -8.70
CA HIS A 435 4.22 4.77 -8.24
C HIS A 435 3.32 5.67 -9.11
N ARG A 436 3.90 6.47 -10.00
CA ARG A 436 3.18 7.35 -10.95
C ARG A 436 3.12 6.81 -12.39
N PHE A 437 3.78 5.68 -12.66
CA PHE A 437 3.77 5.03 -13.99
C PHE A 437 3.19 3.63 -13.91
N GLY A 438 2.16 3.34 -14.72
CA GLY A 438 1.61 2.01 -14.88
C GLY A 438 2.51 1.08 -15.71
N VAL A 439 2.26 -0.22 -15.63
CA VAL A 439 2.96 -1.25 -16.41
C VAL A 439 2.76 -1.04 -17.91
N GLU A 440 1.55 -0.66 -18.34
CA GLU A 440 1.24 -0.38 -19.73
C GLU A 440 2.19 0.64 -20.38
N GLN A 441 2.64 1.63 -19.60
CA GLN A 441 3.57 2.66 -20.08
C GLN A 441 5.00 2.12 -20.24
N ARG A 442 5.43 1.25 -19.32
CA ARG A 442 6.73 0.56 -19.42
C ARG A 442 6.77 -0.37 -20.63
N ASP A 443 5.70 -1.15 -20.82
CA ASP A 443 5.59 -2.08 -21.96
C ASP A 443 5.49 -1.34 -23.28
N ALA A 444 4.78 -0.20 -23.35
CA ALA A 444 4.75 0.66 -24.53
C ALA A 444 6.15 1.18 -24.92
N LEU A 445 7.00 1.51 -23.93
CA LEU A 445 8.38 1.94 -24.21
C LEU A 445 9.27 0.75 -24.59
N ARG A 446 9.09 -0.42 -23.97
CA ARG A 446 9.77 -1.66 -24.35
C ARG A 446 9.48 -2.06 -25.79
N ALA A 447 8.23 -1.93 -26.22
CA ALA A 447 7.81 -2.26 -27.59
C ALA A 447 8.48 -1.38 -28.68
N LYS A 448 9.10 -0.24 -28.31
CA LYS A 448 9.85 0.62 -29.24
C LYS A 448 11.28 0.16 -29.51
N ALA A 449 11.79 -0.76 -28.68
CA ALA A 449 13.12 -1.32 -28.86
C ALA A 449 13.11 -2.48 -29.87
N ARG A 450 14.21 -2.68 -30.59
CA ARG A 450 14.37 -3.80 -31.55
C ARG A 450 14.53 -5.16 -30.86
N LYS A 451 15.18 -5.18 -29.70
CA LYS A 451 15.29 -6.30 -28.77
C LYS A 451 14.84 -5.83 -27.39
N PRO A 452 14.37 -6.71 -26.50
CA PRO A 452 14.00 -6.35 -25.13
C PRO A 452 15.11 -5.53 -24.45
N PRO A 453 14.84 -4.28 -24.04
CA PRO A 453 15.82 -3.46 -23.35
C PRO A 453 15.93 -3.87 -21.88
N HIS A 454 17.04 -3.57 -21.24
CA HIS A 454 17.18 -3.64 -19.79
C HIS A 454 16.26 -2.60 -19.14
N LEU A 455 15.75 -2.90 -17.94
CA LEU A 455 14.85 -2.03 -17.16
C LEU A 455 15.43 -1.79 -15.79
N LEU A 456 15.58 -0.52 -15.41
CA LEU A 456 15.91 -0.05 -14.08
C LEU A 456 14.79 0.86 -13.58
N VAL A 457 14.12 0.45 -12.54
CA VAL A 457 13.07 1.25 -11.88
C VAL A 457 13.63 1.86 -10.62
N MET A 458 13.40 3.15 -10.39
CA MET A 458 13.84 3.85 -9.18
C MET A 458 12.66 4.30 -8.35
N THR A 459 12.81 4.26 -7.03
CA THR A 459 11.85 4.85 -6.09
C THR A 459 12.56 5.53 -4.93
N ALA A 460 12.05 6.72 -4.55
CA ALA A 460 12.53 7.45 -3.38
C ALA A 460 11.82 7.03 -2.09
N THR A 461 10.68 6.34 -2.19
CA THR A 461 10.03 5.74 -1.04
C THR A 461 10.61 4.35 -0.82
N PRO A 462 11.27 4.09 0.31
CA PRO A 462 11.69 2.74 0.64
C PRO A 462 10.45 1.85 0.75
N ILE A 463 10.48 0.72 0.05
CA ILE A 463 9.41 -0.27 0.07
C ILE A 463 9.90 -1.42 0.94
N PRO A 464 9.17 -1.87 1.97
CA PRO A 464 9.55 -3.04 2.73
C PRO A 464 9.81 -4.22 1.81
N ARG A 465 10.85 -5.00 2.12
CA ARG A 465 11.33 -6.10 1.27
C ARG A 465 10.21 -7.07 0.88
N THR A 466 9.35 -7.39 1.81
CA THR A 466 8.19 -8.26 1.61
C THR A 466 7.18 -7.72 0.61
N VAL A 467 6.89 -6.42 0.68
CA VAL A 467 6.01 -5.76 -0.28
C VAL A 467 6.68 -5.71 -1.65
N ALA A 468 7.97 -5.40 -1.72
CA ALA A 468 8.73 -5.44 -2.96
C ALA A 468 8.71 -6.85 -3.59
N MET A 469 8.82 -7.91 -2.79
CA MET A 469 8.78 -9.30 -3.24
C MET A 469 7.39 -9.78 -3.69
N THR A 470 6.32 -9.11 -3.29
CA THR A 470 4.94 -9.49 -3.61
C THR A 470 4.31 -8.61 -4.67
N VAL A 471 4.55 -7.29 -4.63
CA VAL A 471 3.97 -6.31 -5.56
C VAL A 471 4.86 -6.14 -6.81
N PHE A 472 6.17 -6.15 -6.61
CA PHE A 472 7.17 -6.00 -7.69
C PHE A 472 7.98 -7.29 -7.87
N GLY A 473 7.33 -8.43 -7.69
CA GLY A 473 7.99 -9.73 -7.69
C GLY A 473 8.61 -10.15 -9.02
N ASP A 474 8.33 -9.42 -10.10
CA ASP A 474 8.98 -9.55 -11.41
C ASP A 474 10.33 -8.79 -11.48
N LEU A 475 10.61 -7.90 -10.51
CA LEU A 475 11.86 -7.13 -10.43
C LEU A 475 12.79 -7.68 -9.34
N GLU A 476 14.09 -7.72 -9.65
CA GLU A 476 15.12 -7.92 -8.64
C GLU A 476 15.36 -6.60 -7.88
N THR A 477 15.55 -6.65 -6.57
CA THR A 477 15.64 -5.44 -5.74
C THR A 477 17.07 -5.16 -5.28
N SER A 478 17.49 -3.92 -5.45
CA SER A 478 18.72 -3.35 -4.84
C SER A 478 18.35 -2.16 -3.97
N THR A 479 18.98 -2.06 -2.80
CA THR A 479 18.71 -1.01 -1.82
C THR A 479 19.96 -0.17 -1.57
N LEU A 480 19.81 1.14 -1.51
CA LEU A 480 20.81 2.10 -1.06
C LEU A 480 20.43 2.56 0.36
N ASP A 481 21.02 1.93 1.36
CA ASP A 481 20.73 2.20 2.78
C ASP A 481 21.60 3.35 3.33
N GLU A 482 22.66 3.72 2.61
CA GLU A 482 23.61 4.73 3.04
C GLU A 482 23.23 6.10 2.48
N LEU A 483 23.27 7.12 3.33
CA LEU A 483 23.21 8.51 2.90
C LEU A 483 24.64 9.04 2.69
N PRO A 484 24.90 9.81 1.61
CA PRO A 484 26.19 10.46 1.41
C PRO A 484 26.56 11.35 2.59
N LYS A 485 27.85 11.39 2.92
CA LYS A 485 28.39 12.22 4.01
C LYS A 485 28.11 13.71 3.75
N GLY A 486 27.71 14.45 4.79
CA GLY A 486 27.52 15.90 4.73
C GLY A 486 26.06 16.38 4.74
N ARG A 487 25.08 15.49 4.84
CA ARG A 487 23.68 15.89 5.03
C ARG A 487 23.46 16.32 6.49
N ALA A 488 22.92 17.53 6.67
CA ALA A 488 22.55 18.00 8.00
C ALA A 488 21.28 17.29 8.53
N PRO A 489 21.12 17.14 9.85
CA PRO A 489 19.94 16.53 10.45
C PRO A 489 18.69 17.38 10.19
N ILE A 490 17.55 16.70 10.03
CA ILE A 490 16.23 17.33 9.93
C ILE A 490 15.47 17.03 11.22
N THR A 491 15.04 18.08 11.92
CA THR A 491 14.23 17.96 13.12
C THR A 491 12.75 18.12 12.73
N THR A 492 11.90 17.18 13.15
CA THR A 492 10.46 17.22 12.88
C THR A 492 9.68 17.46 14.16
N HIS A 493 8.77 18.45 14.13
CA HIS A 493 7.92 18.78 15.27
C HIS A 493 6.44 18.64 14.89
N LEU A 494 5.68 17.97 15.73
CA LEU A 494 4.22 17.95 15.64
C LEU A 494 3.66 19.18 16.39
N VAL A 495 2.92 20.02 15.68
CA VAL A 495 2.33 21.26 16.19
C VAL A 495 0.82 21.09 16.28
N GLY A 496 0.29 20.80 17.49
CA GLY A 496 -1.13 20.64 17.76
C GLY A 496 -1.77 21.99 18.12
N LEU A 497 -2.52 22.59 17.21
CA LEU A 497 -3.18 23.88 17.42
C LEU A 497 -4.40 23.77 18.36
N ALA A 498 -5.03 22.59 18.44
CA ALA A 498 -6.10 22.33 19.42
C ALA A 498 -5.60 22.43 20.88
N GLU A 499 -4.37 21.95 21.14
CA GLU A 499 -3.74 21.98 22.47
C GLU A 499 -3.19 23.38 22.82
N ASN A 500 -2.60 24.05 21.82
CA ASN A 500 -1.98 25.34 22.02
C ASN A 500 -2.15 26.26 20.79
N PRO A 501 -3.26 27.01 20.73
CA PRO A 501 -3.53 27.94 19.62
C PRO A 501 -2.44 29.02 19.43
N ALA A 502 -1.70 29.37 20.49
CA ALA A 502 -0.63 30.37 20.42
C ALA A 502 0.55 29.93 19.56
N TRP A 503 0.69 28.63 19.29
CA TRP A 503 1.73 28.12 18.39
C TRP A 503 1.56 28.59 16.95
N ALA A 504 0.35 28.97 16.53
CA ALA A 504 0.12 29.53 15.20
C ALA A 504 1.01 30.77 14.95
N ALA A 505 1.05 31.72 15.88
CA ALA A 505 1.91 32.89 15.78
C ALA A 505 3.41 32.52 15.83
N ARG A 506 3.77 31.50 16.61
CA ARG A 506 5.18 31.07 16.74
C ARG A 506 5.70 30.43 15.43
N ILE A 507 4.84 29.76 14.65
CA ILE A 507 5.20 29.22 13.33
C ILE A 507 5.73 30.35 12.42
N TRP A 508 4.97 31.43 12.32
CA TRP A 508 5.34 32.55 11.44
C TRP A 508 6.51 33.36 11.97
N ALA A 509 6.64 33.51 13.27
CA ALA A 509 7.84 34.07 13.88
C ALA A 509 9.09 33.23 13.56
N ARG A 510 8.98 31.89 13.58
CA ARG A 510 10.07 30.99 13.18
C ARG A 510 10.40 31.12 11.70
N ALA A 511 9.39 31.23 10.84
CA ALA A 511 9.59 31.48 9.41
C ALA A 511 10.36 32.78 9.18
N ARG A 512 10.04 33.85 9.91
CA ARG A 512 10.76 35.13 9.86
C ARG A 512 12.21 34.98 10.30
N GLU A 513 12.49 34.29 11.39
CA GLU A 513 13.86 34.04 11.87
C GLU A 513 14.72 33.36 10.79
N GLU A 514 14.20 32.38 10.08
CA GLU A 514 14.91 31.70 8.99
C GLU A 514 15.15 32.64 7.80
N ILE A 515 14.14 33.45 7.44
CA ILE A 515 14.25 34.42 6.33
C ILE A 515 15.27 35.50 6.66
N ASP A 516 15.30 36.01 7.89
CA ASP A 516 16.26 37.01 8.36
C ASP A 516 17.69 36.45 8.41
N ALA A 517 17.83 35.14 8.65
CA ALA A 517 19.10 34.43 8.50
C ALA A 517 19.54 34.22 7.04
N GLY A 518 18.73 34.62 6.06
CA GLY A 518 19.00 34.51 4.63
C GLY A 518 18.46 33.23 4.00
N HIS A 519 17.76 32.40 4.76
CA HIS A 519 17.21 31.10 4.31
C HIS A 519 15.82 31.23 3.67
N GLN A 520 15.33 30.11 3.18
CA GLN A 520 14.05 30.03 2.49
C GLN A 520 13.09 29.05 3.19
N VAL A 521 11.78 29.30 3.03
CA VAL A 521 10.71 28.61 3.73
C VAL A 521 9.71 28.02 2.73
N TYR A 522 9.36 26.75 2.93
CA TYR A 522 8.21 26.13 2.27
C TYR A 522 6.99 26.11 3.19
N VAL A 523 5.83 26.43 2.64
CA VAL A 523 4.52 26.24 3.28
C VAL A 523 3.67 25.35 2.36
N VAL A 524 3.20 24.21 2.87
CA VAL A 524 2.44 23.23 2.10
C VAL A 524 1.00 23.17 2.59
N CYS A 525 0.06 23.27 1.65
CA CYS A 525 -1.38 23.25 1.88
C CYS A 525 -2.04 22.05 1.17
N PRO A 526 -3.09 21.45 1.73
CA PRO A 526 -3.80 20.33 1.09
C PRO A 526 -4.68 20.73 -0.10
N LYS A 527 -5.08 22.01 -0.21
CA LYS A 527 -5.98 22.51 -1.26
C LYS A 527 -5.38 23.71 -2.02
N ILE A 528 -5.90 23.97 -3.24
CA ILE A 528 -5.52 25.12 -4.06
C ILE A 528 -6.37 26.35 -3.71
N GLY A 529 -7.70 26.25 -3.77
CA GLY A 529 -8.66 27.33 -3.58
C GLY A 529 -9.58 27.12 -2.39
N THR A 530 -10.45 28.12 -2.13
CA THR A 530 -11.43 28.11 -1.03
C THR A 530 -12.76 27.47 -1.41
N ASP A 531 -13.03 27.26 -2.74
CA ASP A 531 -14.29 26.72 -3.22
C ASP A 531 -14.43 25.23 -2.96
N ASP A 532 -15.68 24.81 -2.66
CA ASP A 532 -16.10 23.50 -2.13
C ASP A 532 -16.05 22.34 -3.17
N ASP A 533 -15.59 22.60 -4.39
CA ASP A 533 -15.40 21.58 -5.40
C ASP A 533 -14.17 20.74 -5.04
N GLY A 534 -14.42 19.48 -4.67
CA GLY A 534 -13.48 18.46 -4.19
C GLY A 534 -12.20 18.27 -5.00
N ASP A 535 -11.36 19.27 -5.00
CA ASP A 535 -10.20 19.43 -5.87
C ASP A 535 -8.89 19.05 -5.15
N PHE A 536 -8.80 17.77 -4.86
CA PHE A 536 -7.47 17.13 -4.75
C PHE A 536 -6.87 17.10 -6.16
N SER A 537 -5.56 17.29 -6.26
CA SER A 537 -4.85 17.20 -7.54
C SER A 537 -5.27 15.94 -8.30
N PRO A 538 -5.48 15.98 -9.64
CA PRO A 538 -5.91 14.82 -10.40
C PRO A 538 -4.93 13.65 -10.18
N GLY A 539 -5.39 12.60 -9.50
CA GLY A 539 -4.61 11.41 -9.16
C GLY A 539 -4.40 11.14 -7.66
N GLU A 540 -4.78 12.05 -6.77
CA GLU A 540 -4.66 11.86 -5.31
C GLU A 540 -6.05 11.70 -4.69
N ALA A 541 -6.49 10.46 -4.54
CA ALA A 541 -7.56 10.14 -3.60
C ALA A 541 -7.07 10.43 -2.17
N ALA A 542 -7.94 10.97 -1.31
CA ALA A 542 -7.64 11.09 0.12
C ALA A 542 -7.11 9.74 0.64
N PRO A 543 -6.08 9.71 1.47
CA PRO A 543 -5.54 8.46 1.99
C PRO A 543 -6.67 7.62 2.59
N PRO A 544 -6.73 6.29 2.35
CA PRO A 544 -7.75 5.42 2.92
C PRO A 544 -7.76 5.55 4.45
N GLY A 545 -8.94 5.75 5.01
CA GLY A 545 -9.15 5.94 6.46
C GLY A 545 -9.08 7.40 6.94
N VAL A 546 -8.98 8.38 6.02
CA VAL A 546 -9.26 9.79 6.32
C VAL A 546 -10.75 10.00 6.10
N GLU A 547 -11.56 9.82 7.15
CA GLU A 547 -12.95 10.27 7.15
C GLU A 547 -12.94 11.80 7.04
N ALA A 548 -13.63 12.33 6.04
CA ALA A 548 -13.86 13.77 5.95
C ALA A 548 -14.72 14.16 7.16
N GLU A 549 -14.14 14.88 8.11
CA GLU A 549 -14.94 15.58 9.10
C GLU A 549 -15.74 16.63 8.33
N GLU A 550 -17.03 16.39 8.17
CA GLU A 550 -17.95 17.33 7.54
C GLU A 550 -17.91 18.66 8.30
N GLY A 551 -17.48 19.73 7.62
CA GLY A 551 -17.51 21.10 8.14
C GLY A 551 -16.17 21.72 8.55
N ARG A 552 -15.01 21.02 8.46
CA ARG A 552 -13.70 21.62 8.74
C ARG A 552 -13.16 22.34 7.48
N GLU A 553 -12.95 23.65 7.58
CA GLU A 553 -12.27 24.42 6.55
C GLU A 553 -10.77 24.08 6.53
N LEU A 554 -10.28 23.60 5.39
CA LEU A 554 -8.88 23.22 5.20
C LEU A 554 -8.06 24.37 4.64
N ALA A 555 -6.79 24.44 5.02
CA ALA A 555 -5.84 25.40 4.49
C ALA A 555 -5.72 25.28 2.97
N SER A 556 -5.91 26.39 2.26
CA SER A 556 -5.74 26.50 0.81
C SER A 556 -4.59 27.42 0.45
N VAL A 557 -3.94 27.20 -0.70
CA VAL A 557 -2.81 28.03 -1.15
C VAL A 557 -3.23 29.50 -1.25
N THR A 558 -4.37 29.80 -1.87
CA THR A 558 -4.86 31.18 -2.01
C THR A 558 -5.18 31.83 -0.67
N GLY A 559 -5.94 31.14 0.20
CA GLY A 559 -6.27 31.68 1.52
C GLY A 559 -5.06 31.87 2.43
N VAL A 560 -4.06 30.95 2.36
CA VAL A 560 -2.82 31.10 3.13
C VAL A 560 -1.94 32.22 2.59
N VAL A 561 -1.87 32.44 1.27
CA VAL A 561 -1.15 33.57 0.69
C VAL A 561 -1.76 34.89 1.18
N ASP A 562 -3.09 35.05 1.11
CA ASP A 562 -3.77 36.25 1.58
C ASP A 562 -3.56 36.49 3.08
N TYR A 563 -3.61 35.43 3.88
CA TYR A 563 -3.34 35.48 5.32
C TYR A 563 -1.89 35.93 5.59
N LEU A 564 -0.90 35.33 4.91
CA LEU A 564 0.53 35.62 5.13
C LEU A 564 0.92 37.04 4.65
N MET A 565 0.28 37.55 3.60
CA MET A 565 0.44 38.95 3.17
C MET A 565 -0.04 39.96 4.21
N ALA A 566 -1.05 39.58 5.00
CA ALA A 566 -1.58 40.40 6.10
C ALA A 566 -0.87 40.20 7.43
N GLU A 567 -0.02 39.15 7.56
CA GLU A 567 0.66 38.77 8.81
C GLU A 567 1.79 39.78 9.14
N PRO A 568 1.70 40.51 10.26
CA PRO A 568 2.68 41.53 10.60
C PRO A 568 4.14 41.04 10.73
N SER A 569 4.29 39.78 11.20
CA SER A 569 5.62 39.19 11.38
C SER A 569 6.35 38.93 10.05
N LEU A 570 5.61 38.83 8.94
CA LEU A 570 6.14 38.57 7.60
C LEU A 570 6.08 39.77 6.68
N ALA A 571 5.84 40.99 7.23
CA ALA A 571 5.80 42.23 6.45
C ALA A 571 7.08 42.42 5.65
N GLY A 572 6.97 42.68 4.33
CA GLY A 572 8.08 42.89 3.42
C GLY A 572 8.81 41.63 2.96
N VAL A 573 8.28 40.45 3.23
CA VAL A 573 8.81 39.17 2.72
C VAL A 573 8.28 38.92 1.31
N ASP A 574 9.19 38.60 0.37
CA ASP A 574 8.81 38.17 -0.97
C ASP A 574 8.29 36.73 -0.92
N LEU A 575 6.97 36.58 -1.09
CA LEU A 575 6.30 35.30 -1.10
C LEU A 575 5.56 35.05 -2.44
N ALA A 576 5.45 33.77 -2.84
CA ALA A 576 4.75 33.41 -4.06
C ALA A 576 3.96 32.09 -3.89
N PRO A 577 2.80 31.95 -4.57
CA PRO A 577 2.07 30.68 -4.68
C PRO A 577 2.71 29.77 -5.73
N LEU A 578 2.56 28.44 -5.54
CA LEU A 578 2.91 27.43 -6.54
C LEU A 578 1.92 26.26 -6.49
N HIS A 579 1.11 26.07 -7.52
CA HIS A 579 0.11 24.99 -7.57
C HIS A 579 -0.14 24.49 -8.99
N GLY A 580 -0.79 23.32 -9.12
CA GLY A 580 -1.00 22.59 -10.38
C GLY A 580 -1.75 23.37 -11.46
N ARG A 581 -2.67 24.28 -11.09
CA ARG A 581 -3.51 25.05 -12.03
C ARG A 581 -2.85 26.30 -12.62
N GLN A 582 -1.65 26.66 -12.17
CA GLN A 582 -0.92 27.80 -12.74
C GLN A 582 -0.43 27.48 -14.16
N ASP A 583 -0.26 28.55 -14.94
CA ASP A 583 0.39 28.46 -16.25
C ASP A 583 1.80 27.86 -16.13
N PRO A 584 2.22 26.98 -17.05
CA PRO A 584 3.55 26.36 -17.02
C PRO A 584 4.72 27.35 -17.00
N GLU A 585 4.61 28.47 -17.74
CA GLU A 585 5.65 29.52 -17.74
C GLU A 585 5.74 30.18 -16.37
N LEU A 586 4.61 30.53 -15.75
CA LEU A 586 4.57 31.13 -14.42
C LEU A 586 5.13 30.19 -13.35
N LYS A 587 4.85 28.88 -13.44
CA LYS A 587 5.47 27.88 -12.55
C LYS A 587 6.98 27.87 -12.66
N THR A 588 7.49 27.90 -13.90
CA THR A 588 8.92 27.88 -14.18
C THR A 588 9.59 29.14 -13.64
N ASP A 589 9.00 30.31 -13.85
CA ASP A 589 9.51 31.60 -13.37
C ASP A 589 9.48 31.69 -11.84
N THR A 590 8.38 31.24 -11.21
CA THR A 590 8.27 31.18 -9.75
C THR A 590 9.36 30.28 -9.16
N MET A 591 9.58 29.11 -9.74
CA MET A 591 10.61 28.19 -9.29
C MET A 591 12.03 28.75 -9.51
N ALA A 592 12.28 29.37 -10.65
CA ALA A 592 13.57 30.06 -10.92
C ALA A 592 13.81 31.19 -9.92
N GLY A 593 12.77 31.96 -9.58
CA GLY A 593 12.83 33.02 -8.57
C GLY A 593 13.14 32.48 -7.18
N PHE A 594 12.53 31.37 -6.80
CA PHE A 594 12.77 30.71 -5.52
C PHE A 594 14.18 30.09 -5.48
N THR A 595 14.59 29.38 -6.50
CA THR A 595 15.96 28.83 -6.59
C THR A 595 17.05 29.88 -6.56
N ALA A 596 16.81 31.04 -7.18
CA ALA A 596 17.71 32.21 -7.17
C ALA A 596 17.63 33.01 -5.87
N ASN A 597 16.91 32.54 -4.85
CA ASN A 597 16.76 33.22 -3.54
C ASN A 597 16.11 34.63 -3.62
N ARG A 598 15.37 34.94 -4.71
CA ARG A 598 14.56 36.15 -4.83
C ARG A 598 13.28 36.04 -4.06
N ILE A 599 12.59 34.89 -4.19
CA ILE A 599 11.43 34.55 -3.39
C ILE A 599 11.91 33.86 -2.13
N LYS A 600 11.45 34.29 -0.96
CA LYS A 600 11.88 33.81 0.36
C LYS A 600 10.94 32.78 0.94
N LEU A 601 9.63 32.86 0.62
CA LEU A 601 8.62 31.98 1.12
C LEU A 601 7.75 31.48 -0.05
N LEU A 602 7.67 30.15 -0.19
CA LEU A 602 6.86 29.50 -1.24
C LEU A 602 5.67 28.78 -0.61
N VAL A 603 4.45 29.21 -0.97
CA VAL A 603 3.20 28.55 -0.54
C VAL A 603 2.73 27.63 -1.65
N SER A 604 2.65 26.32 -1.38
CA SER A 604 2.31 25.37 -2.45
C SER A 604 1.43 24.20 -1.98
N THR A 605 0.94 23.44 -2.95
CA THR A 605 0.39 22.11 -2.73
C THR A 605 1.50 21.04 -2.78
N THR A 606 1.14 19.76 -2.85
CA THR A 606 2.05 18.62 -3.06
C THR A 606 2.92 18.70 -4.32
N VAL A 607 2.70 19.67 -5.20
CA VAL A 607 3.53 19.87 -6.41
C VAL A 607 5.03 19.96 -6.10
N ILE A 608 5.42 20.43 -4.90
CA ILE A 608 6.83 20.46 -4.47
C ILE A 608 7.36 19.10 -4.00
N GLU A 609 6.52 18.10 -3.83
CA GLU A 609 6.92 16.71 -3.53
C GLU A 609 7.87 16.19 -4.61
N VAL A 610 7.65 16.59 -5.86
CA VAL A 610 8.40 16.12 -7.01
C VAL A 610 9.20 17.26 -7.63
N GLY A 611 10.52 17.09 -7.68
CA GLY A 611 11.36 17.82 -8.62
C GLY A 611 11.96 19.15 -8.17
N VAL A 612 11.87 19.57 -6.91
CA VAL A 612 12.47 20.85 -6.47
C VAL A 612 13.63 20.63 -5.50
N ASP A 613 14.83 20.96 -5.91
CA ASP A 613 16.02 20.92 -5.06
C ASP A 613 16.57 22.32 -4.78
N VAL A 614 16.20 22.89 -3.62
CA VAL A 614 16.66 24.20 -3.18
C VAL A 614 17.54 24.04 -1.93
N HIS A 615 18.84 24.24 -2.11
CA HIS A 615 19.84 24.00 -1.06
C HIS A 615 19.69 24.95 0.14
N ASN A 616 19.10 26.14 -0.06
CA ASN A 616 18.95 27.17 0.95
C ASN A 616 17.65 27.10 1.75
N ALA A 617 16.77 26.12 1.47
CA ALA A 617 15.53 25.93 2.19
C ALA A 617 15.77 25.14 3.49
N THR A 618 15.48 25.76 4.63
CA THR A 618 15.73 25.21 5.97
C THR A 618 14.47 24.94 6.76
N LEU A 619 13.34 25.58 6.42
CA LEU A 619 12.06 25.37 7.12
C LEU A 619 10.97 24.87 6.17
N MET A 620 10.30 23.81 6.60
CA MET A 620 9.09 23.26 5.97
C MET A 620 7.93 23.36 6.96
N VAL A 621 6.85 24.02 6.58
CA VAL A 621 5.59 24.09 7.35
C VAL A 621 4.52 23.36 6.56
N ILE A 622 3.95 22.27 7.11
CA ILE A 622 2.88 21.50 6.47
C ILE A 622 1.60 21.76 7.25
N LEU A 623 0.68 22.50 6.65
CA LEU A 623 -0.62 22.83 7.24
C LEU A 623 -1.60 21.69 7.01
N ASP A 624 -2.48 21.43 7.98
CA ASP A 624 -3.39 20.28 7.99
C ASP A 624 -2.67 18.97 7.63
N ALA A 625 -1.52 18.72 8.29
CA ALA A 625 -0.63 17.61 8.02
C ALA A 625 -1.32 16.23 8.09
N ASP A 626 -2.41 16.14 8.84
CA ASP A 626 -3.27 14.95 8.96
C ASP A 626 -3.95 14.54 7.64
N ARG A 627 -3.97 15.40 6.63
CA ARG A 627 -4.50 15.13 5.29
C ARG A 627 -3.51 14.46 4.35
N PHE A 628 -2.25 14.36 4.75
CA PHE A 628 -1.18 13.77 3.95
C PHE A 628 -0.86 12.34 4.40
N GLY A 629 -0.46 11.49 3.45
CA GLY A 629 0.08 10.17 3.74
C GLY A 629 1.47 10.24 4.38
N ILE A 630 1.87 9.19 5.11
CA ILE A 630 3.20 9.12 5.75
C ILE A 630 4.31 9.28 4.71
N SER A 631 4.19 8.59 3.57
CA SER A 631 5.17 8.67 2.48
C SER A 631 5.30 10.09 1.91
N GLN A 632 4.18 10.81 1.73
CA GLN A 632 4.17 12.19 1.27
C GLN A 632 4.84 13.13 2.28
N LEU A 633 4.50 13.01 3.56
CA LEU A 633 5.13 13.78 4.63
C LEU A 633 6.65 13.54 4.69
N HIS A 634 7.07 12.29 4.52
CA HIS A 634 8.49 11.94 4.47
C HIS A 634 9.20 12.57 3.27
N GLN A 635 8.60 12.53 2.07
CA GLN A 635 9.17 13.16 0.86
C GLN A 635 9.23 14.67 0.98
N LEU A 636 8.17 15.34 1.48
CA LEU A 636 8.14 16.76 1.76
C LEU A 636 9.22 17.17 2.76
N ARG A 637 9.33 16.45 3.89
CA ARG A 637 10.40 16.66 4.87
C ARG A 637 11.79 16.59 4.24
N GLY A 638 12.00 15.68 3.30
CA GLY A 638 13.26 15.50 2.59
C GLY A 638 13.63 16.66 1.66
N ARG A 639 12.75 17.68 1.48
CA ARG A 639 13.03 18.87 0.66
C ARG A 639 13.79 19.97 1.37
N VAL A 640 13.96 19.90 2.69
CA VAL A 640 14.79 20.81 3.48
C VAL A 640 16.05 20.11 3.99
N GLY A 641 17.05 20.88 4.43
CA GLY A 641 18.29 20.33 4.95
C GLY A 641 19.25 19.76 3.89
N ARG A 642 19.15 20.20 2.63
CA ARG A 642 19.98 19.68 1.51
C ARG A 642 21.31 20.40 1.32
N GLY A 643 21.41 21.65 1.75
CA GLY A 643 22.60 22.48 1.60
C GLY A 643 23.66 22.36 2.71
N GLY A 644 23.65 21.28 3.51
CA GLY A 644 24.52 21.16 4.69
C GLY A 644 24.02 21.96 5.90
N LEU A 645 22.90 22.66 5.79
CA LEU A 645 22.24 23.42 6.85
C LEU A 645 21.20 22.53 7.55
N PRO A 646 21.04 22.63 8.90
CA PRO A 646 20.01 21.90 9.62
C PRO A 646 18.61 22.27 9.10
N GLY A 647 17.77 21.26 8.88
CA GLY A 647 16.38 21.45 8.44
C GLY A 647 15.39 21.34 9.59
N THR A 648 14.30 22.10 9.53
CA THR A 648 13.16 21.99 10.46
C THR A 648 11.89 21.69 9.67
N CYS A 649 11.11 20.70 10.11
CA CYS A 649 9.80 20.37 9.54
C CYS A 649 8.73 20.49 10.62
N LEU A 650 7.70 21.31 10.39
CA LEU A 650 6.58 21.54 11.28
C LEU A 650 5.34 20.85 10.70
N LEU A 651 4.84 19.83 11.38
CA LEU A 651 3.59 19.13 11.02
C LEU A 651 2.45 19.77 11.83
N VAL A 652 1.68 20.64 11.18
CA VAL A 652 0.62 21.42 11.84
C VAL A 652 -0.72 20.68 11.70
N THR A 653 -1.43 20.50 12.83
CA THR A 653 -2.75 19.87 12.86
C THR A 653 -3.64 20.52 13.91
N SER A 654 -4.95 20.53 13.65
CA SER A 654 -5.99 20.95 14.61
C SER A 654 -6.66 19.76 15.30
N LEU A 655 -6.21 18.53 15.04
CA LEU A 655 -6.78 17.32 15.66
C LEU A 655 -6.40 17.21 17.13
N GLU A 656 -7.35 16.78 17.96
CA GLU A 656 -7.15 16.50 19.37
C GLU A 656 -6.18 15.32 19.61
N PRO A 657 -5.48 15.28 20.76
CA PRO A 657 -4.69 14.12 21.16
C PRO A 657 -5.51 12.84 21.20
N GLY A 658 -4.96 11.75 20.69
CA GLY A 658 -5.62 10.45 20.63
C GLY A 658 -6.45 10.21 19.35
N HIS A 659 -6.63 11.18 18.50
CA HIS A 659 -7.27 10.97 17.20
C HIS A 659 -6.46 9.97 16.34
N PRO A 660 -7.10 8.97 15.66
CA PRO A 660 -6.38 7.96 14.90
C PRO A 660 -5.43 8.51 13.84
N SER A 661 -5.84 9.58 13.12
CA SER A 661 -5.00 10.23 12.10
C SER A 661 -3.76 10.91 12.68
N ARG A 662 -3.76 11.28 13.97
CA ARG A 662 -2.62 11.91 14.64
C ARG A 662 -1.47 10.92 14.86
N ARG A 663 -1.75 9.63 15.03
CA ARG A 663 -0.71 8.58 15.16
C ARG A 663 0.25 8.55 13.97
N ARG A 664 -0.24 8.86 12.76
CA ARG A 664 0.60 8.98 11.56
C ARG A 664 1.61 10.12 11.70
N LEU A 665 1.16 11.27 12.19
CA LEU A 665 2.03 12.45 12.39
C LEU A 665 3.06 12.18 13.48
N GLU A 666 2.67 11.53 14.56
CA GLU A 666 3.55 11.09 15.65
C GLU A 666 4.64 10.13 15.14
N ALA A 667 4.28 9.17 14.28
CA ALA A 667 5.24 8.27 13.65
C ALA A 667 6.26 9.03 12.79
N VAL A 668 5.80 10.00 11.95
CA VAL A 668 6.71 10.82 11.12
C VAL A 668 7.61 11.72 11.97
N ALA A 669 7.11 12.22 13.11
CA ALA A 669 7.91 13.04 14.03
C ALA A 669 8.96 12.22 14.80
N ALA A 670 8.66 10.94 15.09
CA ALA A 670 9.52 10.07 15.90
C ALA A 670 10.76 9.55 15.17
N THR A 671 10.73 9.42 13.84
CA THR A 671 11.85 8.87 13.07
C THR A 671 12.07 9.57 11.73
N THR A 672 13.32 9.58 11.29
CA THR A 672 13.71 10.02 9.95
C THR A 672 13.94 8.84 8.99
N ASP A 673 13.91 7.60 9.48
CA ASP A 673 14.13 6.40 8.69
C ASP A 673 12.90 6.11 7.81
N GLY A 674 13.07 6.19 6.49
CA GLY A 674 12.01 5.96 5.51
C GLY A 674 11.51 4.52 5.47
N PHE A 675 12.35 3.52 5.82
CA PHE A 675 11.92 2.12 5.88
C PHE A 675 10.98 1.89 7.06
N VAL A 676 11.31 2.42 8.24
CA VAL A 676 10.46 2.38 9.42
C VAL A 676 9.12 3.07 9.15
N LEU A 677 9.16 4.25 8.52
CA LEU A 677 7.95 4.99 8.16
C LEU A 677 7.09 4.25 7.14
N SER A 678 7.70 3.61 6.15
CA SER A 678 6.97 2.80 5.18
C SER A 678 6.29 1.60 5.84
N GLN A 679 6.94 0.94 6.81
CA GLN A 679 6.31 -0.13 7.58
C GLN A 679 5.13 0.38 8.42
N GLU A 680 5.26 1.55 9.05
CA GLU A 680 4.16 2.17 9.82
C GLU A 680 2.99 2.59 8.90
N ASP A 681 3.28 3.17 7.73
CA ASP A 681 2.24 3.50 6.72
C ASP A 681 1.43 2.27 6.32
N LEU A 682 2.12 1.17 6.08
CA LEU A 682 1.50 -0.10 5.70
C LEU A 682 0.68 -0.75 6.83
N LYS A 683 1.13 -0.63 8.09
CA LYS A 683 0.36 -1.10 9.25
C LYS A 683 -0.93 -0.30 9.46
N LEU A 684 -0.90 1.00 9.16
CA LEU A 684 -2.04 1.90 9.31
C LEU A 684 -3.01 1.84 8.12
N ARG A 685 -2.53 1.48 6.93
CA ARG A 685 -3.38 1.17 5.78
C ARG A 685 -3.97 -0.23 5.97
N ARG A 686 -5.27 -0.40 5.68
CA ARG A 686 -5.84 -1.75 5.59
C ARG A 686 -5.15 -2.47 4.43
N GLU A 687 -4.71 -3.71 4.64
CA GLU A 687 -3.92 -4.49 3.67
C GLU A 687 -4.53 -4.64 2.26
N GLY A 688 -5.85 -4.47 2.12
CA GLY A 688 -6.53 -4.42 0.82
C GLY A 688 -6.05 -3.30 -0.11
N ASP A 689 -5.47 -2.24 0.45
CA ASP A 689 -4.99 -1.08 -0.31
C ASP A 689 -3.56 -1.26 -0.85
N ILE A 690 -2.78 -2.16 -0.25
CA ILE A 690 -1.35 -2.39 -0.59
C ILE A 690 -1.21 -3.02 -1.97
N LEU A 691 -2.17 -3.86 -2.35
CA LEU A 691 -2.19 -4.59 -3.62
C LEU A 691 -2.98 -3.86 -4.72
N GLY A 692 -3.18 -2.55 -4.61
CA GLY A 692 -3.81 -1.72 -5.65
C GLY A 692 -5.31 -1.93 -5.83
N ALA A 693 -5.96 -2.72 -4.96
CA ALA A 693 -7.39 -3.00 -5.04
C ALA A 693 -8.26 -1.74 -4.84
N SER A 694 -7.75 -0.69 -4.18
CA SER A 694 -8.47 0.57 -3.94
C SER A 694 -8.57 1.45 -5.18
N GLN A 695 -7.61 1.39 -6.11
CA GLN A 695 -7.66 2.19 -7.35
C GLN A 695 -8.63 1.64 -8.39
N SER A 696 -9.00 0.36 -8.30
CA SER A 696 -9.91 -0.31 -9.21
C SER A 696 -11.24 -0.74 -8.59
N GLY A 697 -11.52 -0.39 -7.32
CA GLY A 697 -12.75 -0.80 -6.61
C GLY A 697 -12.83 -2.29 -6.30
N GLY A 698 -11.75 -3.06 -6.49
CA GLY A 698 -11.66 -4.50 -6.26
C GLY A 698 -11.27 -4.86 -4.83
N ARG A 699 -11.80 -5.97 -4.30
CA ARG A 699 -11.39 -6.54 -3.02
C ARG A 699 -10.03 -7.22 -3.16
N SER A 700 -9.16 -7.12 -2.15
CA SER A 700 -7.88 -7.85 -2.09
C SER A 700 -8.05 -9.32 -2.47
N THR A 701 -7.19 -9.82 -3.35
CA THR A 701 -7.18 -11.22 -3.78
C THR A 701 -6.67 -12.17 -2.71
N LEU A 702 -5.84 -11.67 -1.79
CA LEU A 702 -5.30 -12.43 -0.66
C LEU A 702 -6.30 -12.45 0.49
N LYS A 703 -6.61 -13.64 0.98
CA LYS A 703 -7.63 -13.86 2.01
C LYS A 703 -7.04 -14.15 3.39
N LEU A 704 -5.96 -14.91 3.44
CA LEU A 704 -5.29 -15.34 4.67
C LEU A 704 -3.86 -14.82 4.77
N LEU A 705 -3.21 -14.62 3.66
CA LEU A 705 -1.84 -14.10 3.62
C LEU A 705 -1.85 -12.60 3.87
N ARG A 706 -1.03 -12.16 4.82
CA ARG A 706 -0.79 -10.76 5.15
C ARG A 706 0.67 -10.44 4.89
N VAL A 707 0.92 -9.56 3.94
CA VAL A 707 2.27 -9.31 3.39
C VAL A 707 3.25 -8.88 4.48
N LEU A 708 2.81 -8.06 5.44
CA LEU A 708 3.66 -7.54 6.51
C LEU A 708 3.82 -8.49 7.71
N GLU A 709 2.78 -9.28 8.00
CA GLU A 709 2.77 -10.13 9.18
C GLU A 709 3.39 -11.51 8.93
N HIS A 710 3.46 -11.92 7.63
CA HIS A 710 3.86 -13.27 7.23
C HIS A 710 5.08 -13.27 6.31
N GLU A 711 6.07 -12.44 6.61
CA GLU A 711 7.31 -12.31 5.85
C GLU A 711 8.05 -13.64 5.70
N ASP A 712 8.12 -14.40 6.78
CA ASP A 712 8.75 -15.72 6.82
C ASP A 712 8.06 -16.74 5.90
N VAL A 713 6.72 -16.71 5.86
CA VAL A 713 5.93 -17.58 4.98
C VAL A 713 6.17 -17.23 3.52
N ILE A 714 6.19 -15.93 3.19
CA ILE A 714 6.44 -15.44 1.83
C ILE A 714 7.86 -15.78 1.38
N ALA A 715 8.86 -15.62 2.25
CA ALA A 715 10.25 -15.95 1.93
C ALA A 715 10.43 -17.44 1.61
N ARG A 716 9.92 -18.32 2.46
CA ARG A 716 9.94 -19.78 2.22
C ARG A 716 9.20 -20.18 0.95
N ALA A 717 8.01 -19.62 0.74
CA ALA A 717 7.21 -19.88 -0.47
C ALA A 717 7.94 -19.40 -1.74
N ARG A 718 8.71 -18.29 -1.66
CA ARG A 718 9.52 -17.79 -2.77
C ARG A 718 10.67 -18.75 -3.11
N GLU A 719 11.37 -19.26 -2.11
CA GLU A 719 12.45 -20.25 -2.32
C GLU A 719 11.92 -21.50 -3.02
N ASP A 720 10.79 -22.02 -2.55
CA ASP A 720 10.14 -23.17 -3.17
C ASP A 720 9.65 -22.87 -4.59
N ALA A 721 9.02 -21.74 -4.81
CA ALA A 721 8.55 -21.31 -6.13
C ALA A 721 9.71 -21.19 -7.13
N GLN A 722 10.83 -20.59 -6.70
CA GLN A 722 12.04 -20.50 -7.53
C GLN A 722 12.64 -21.86 -7.85
N ALA A 723 12.67 -22.77 -6.88
CA ALA A 723 13.17 -24.12 -7.08
C ALA A 723 12.28 -24.96 -8.03
N ILE A 724 10.96 -24.81 -7.91
CA ILE A 724 9.98 -25.51 -8.76
C ILE A 724 10.03 -24.96 -10.20
N VAL A 725 9.84 -23.66 -10.36
CA VAL A 725 9.80 -23.00 -11.67
C VAL A 725 11.17 -23.04 -12.36
N GLY A 726 12.27 -22.94 -11.62
CA GLY A 726 13.61 -23.06 -12.18
C GLY A 726 13.92 -24.43 -12.77
N ARG A 727 13.29 -25.50 -12.29
CA ARG A 727 13.40 -26.87 -12.85
C ARG A 727 12.38 -27.15 -13.93
N ASP A 728 11.18 -26.61 -13.80
CA ASP A 728 10.04 -26.81 -14.71
C ASP A 728 9.29 -25.49 -14.93
N PRO A 729 9.77 -24.62 -15.83
CA PRO A 729 9.14 -23.32 -16.11
C PRO A 729 7.69 -23.39 -16.59
N LEU A 730 7.30 -24.50 -17.21
CA LEU A 730 5.94 -24.74 -17.72
C LEU A 730 5.04 -25.41 -16.66
N LEU A 731 5.59 -25.82 -15.52
CA LEU A 731 4.88 -26.54 -14.46
C LEU A 731 4.20 -27.84 -14.96
N SER A 732 4.79 -28.49 -15.96
CA SER A 732 4.26 -29.73 -16.55
C SER A 732 4.19 -30.88 -15.56
N GLY A 733 5.11 -30.90 -14.58
CA GLY A 733 5.14 -31.84 -13.45
C GLY A 733 4.25 -31.43 -12.27
N HIS A 734 3.60 -30.26 -12.33
CA HIS A 734 2.76 -29.69 -11.26
C HIS A 734 1.49 -29.04 -11.81
N PRO A 735 0.62 -29.83 -12.50
CA PRO A 735 -0.55 -29.29 -13.19
C PRO A 735 -1.56 -28.63 -12.24
N GLU A 736 -1.67 -29.10 -10.99
CA GLU A 736 -2.56 -28.52 -9.97
C GLU A 736 -2.09 -27.12 -9.54
N LEU A 737 -0.76 -26.91 -9.45
CA LEU A 737 -0.18 -25.60 -9.17
C LEU A 737 -0.34 -24.67 -10.39
N ALA A 738 -0.19 -25.20 -11.60
CA ALA A 738 -0.40 -24.44 -12.83
C ALA A 738 -1.85 -23.95 -12.94
N ASP A 739 -2.83 -24.84 -12.71
CA ASP A 739 -4.27 -24.49 -12.67
C ASP A 739 -4.57 -23.42 -11.60
N ALA A 740 -3.96 -23.53 -10.43
CA ALA A 740 -4.14 -22.56 -9.35
C ALA A 740 -3.57 -21.19 -9.72
N ILE A 741 -2.45 -21.15 -10.42
CA ILE A 741 -1.83 -19.90 -10.94
C ILE A 741 -2.73 -19.28 -12.01
N GLU A 742 -3.26 -20.05 -12.96
CA GLU A 742 -4.16 -19.54 -14.00
C GLU A 742 -5.44 -18.94 -13.41
N LYS A 743 -6.02 -19.59 -12.40
CA LYS A 743 -7.17 -19.05 -11.64
C LYS A 743 -6.82 -17.77 -10.89
N TYR A 744 -5.61 -17.68 -10.37
CA TYR A 744 -5.11 -16.48 -9.69
C TYR A 744 -4.89 -15.34 -10.68
N LEU A 745 -4.40 -15.64 -11.88
CA LEU A 745 -4.07 -14.72 -12.99
C LEU A 745 -5.25 -14.43 -13.94
N ASN A 746 -6.51 -14.67 -13.55
CA ASN A 746 -7.67 -14.31 -14.38
C ASN A 746 -7.49 -12.89 -15.01
N PRO A 747 -7.92 -12.62 -16.31
CA PRO A 747 -7.54 -11.42 -17.08
C PRO A 747 -7.71 -10.07 -16.39
N GLU A 748 -8.68 -9.93 -15.49
CA GLU A 748 -8.81 -8.74 -14.63
C GLU A 748 -7.70 -8.64 -13.55
N LYS A 749 -7.07 -9.77 -13.20
CA LYS A 749 -5.98 -9.86 -12.21
C LYS A 749 -4.60 -9.91 -12.85
N GLU A 750 -4.50 -10.39 -14.07
CA GLU A 750 -3.28 -10.33 -14.87
C GLU A 750 -2.94 -8.88 -15.18
N ALA A 751 -3.92 -8.10 -15.62
CA ALA A 751 -3.81 -6.65 -15.74
C ALA A 751 -3.43 -5.94 -14.41
N PHE A 752 -3.67 -6.57 -13.26
CA PHE A 752 -3.29 -6.07 -11.94
C PHE A 752 -1.83 -6.40 -11.57
N LEU A 753 -1.37 -7.64 -11.79
CA LEU A 753 0.05 -8.00 -11.67
C LEU A 753 0.91 -7.25 -12.69
N GLU A 754 0.30 -6.84 -13.79
CA GLU A 754 0.87 -5.94 -14.78
C GLU A 754 0.92 -4.49 -14.33
N ARG A 755 0.07 -4.05 -13.42
CA ARG A 755 -0.02 -2.68 -12.89
C ARG A 755 0.79 -2.46 -11.58
N GLY A 756 1.32 -3.53 -10.96
CA GLY A 756 2.07 -3.52 -9.71
C GLY A 756 3.50 -2.96 -9.77
#